data_4321e7c6cb2d520cce4e43abf8c082a8
#
_entry.id   4321e7c6cb2d520cce4e43abf8c082a8
#
_cell.length_a   1.000
_cell.length_b   1.000
_cell.length_c   1.000
_cell.angle_alpha   90.00
_cell.angle_beta   90.00
_cell.angle_gamma   90.00
#
_symmetry.space_group_name_H-M   'P 1'
#
loop_
_entity.id
_entity.type
_entity.pdbx_description
1 polymer ?
#
loop_
_entity_poly.entity_id
_entity_poly.type
_entity_poly.pdbx_seq_one_letter_code
_entity_poly.pdbx_strand_id
1 'polypeptide(L)'
;MKTLIYAIRFLARSKSYTIINLLGLAFSLACCIILMRYIHRELTVDTHCLDREQVYATVIDLEGNRGLSSFNDYQYDTVRIDQRHIEHYTEYTPLEKDFVIKEGERFFTRTIVTDSTFFHLFQYPLLQGRIALDKAESVLLKKDFATKMFGKENPIGKTIRHSNGKDLVIEGILGEPTCKTSLQFDMVISTTLSTRWDRSATSIYRFMPGTDIEELNRYGSIPRYANDPQWDSRQYTFSFVPMKDVYWDDSTNSAEDTMFFYGSKSQISILTGVCLLMLLTGLLNFVNLYLMTMLRRGKEYGLKKIYGANGKNLFIQIWLENTLLIVWALLFAWLFIEVTQIPINRLLNTNFVYTPFDGWLSLGILLLLPLVTSCYPFLKYNYGSPIRSIQSIGWSNRSVRSRMCFLGIQYILTFLLVVSALYFNRQLDLLLHTEPGFRTKNILVANLVYESRDFNNFSEQRYLQERARTQALNEKILACPFIEYHQSCYESIIEKTYGTNYINAKGESAYLNIMYVSPQFFRMFDIDIEEGSIPEKPERSTYVLNRAAMKALNFSSLGEAAVVEDNRKRRDANAPMSTISAVVKDYYNGHLTAGAVPTIYEVSGFGGPRYQIAYPEGRKQDLLNYLKETMKGIYGAEEFTYTFLEDDVKALYKEDQKIASIYNIFALIAIAVSCLGLFGISLFDIRQRYREIAIRKAHGAGMKNLYQLLFKKYLAVLGASFVVAVPIAYYLIHQYTADFVVKAPIGMGIFVLALLLVAIISMGTLYWQIRKAANIDPATVMKTE
;
A
#
# COMPACT_ATOMS: atom_id res chain seq x y z
N MET A 1 1.96 42.74 -22.90
CA MET A 1 2.15 43.56 -21.69
C MET A 1 0.86 44.23 -21.19
N LYS A 2 0.10 44.98 -22.01
CA LYS A 2 -1.17 45.65 -21.59
C LYS A 2 -2.22 44.68 -21.05
N THR A 3 -2.43 43.51 -21.67
CA THR A 3 -3.39 42.47 -21.26
C THR A 3 -3.05 41.87 -19.89
N LEU A 4 -1.75 41.65 -19.59
CA LEU A 4 -1.26 41.13 -18.33
C LEU A 4 -1.50 42.10 -17.16
N ILE A 5 -1.16 43.36 -17.35
CA ILE A 5 -1.38 44.43 -16.36
C ILE A 5 -2.89 44.56 -16.06
N TYR A 6 -3.70 44.43 -17.09
CA TYR A 6 -5.14 44.50 -16.95
C TYR A 6 -5.67 43.29 -16.14
N ALA A 7 -5.19 42.08 -16.39
CA ALA A 7 -5.54 40.87 -15.64
C ALA A 7 -5.17 41.03 -14.17
N ILE A 8 -4.00 41.50 -13.83
CA ILE A 8 -3.55 41.73 -12.44
C ILE A 8 -4.44 42.76 -11.73
N ARG A 9 -4.73 43.90 -12.37
CA ARG A 9 -5.61 44.93 -11.79
C ARG A 9 -7.04 44.42 -11.52
N PHE A 10 -7.52 43.55 -12.41
CA PHE A 10 -8.84 42.97 -12.24
C PHE A 10 -8.89 41.99 -11.04
N LEU A 11 -7.92 41.10 -10.92
CA LEU A 11 -7.83 40.15 -9.79
C LEU A 11 -7.73 40.93 -8.45
N ALA A 12 -7.00 42.03 -8.44
CA ALA A 12 -6.90 42.91 -7.25
C ALA A 12 -8.21 43.60 -6.86
N ARG A 13 -9.13 43.82 -7.80
CA ARG A 13 -10.45 44.44 -7.53
C ARG A 13 -11.48 43.47 -6.97
N SER A 14 -11.36 42.15 -7.23
CA SER A 14 -12.30 41.10 -6.78
C SER A 14 -11.71 40.23 -5.66
N LYS A 15 -11.04 40.85 -4.67
CA LYS A 15 -10.24 40.19 -3.63
C LYS A 15 -10.89 38.93 -3.02
N SER A 16 -12.12 39.03 -2.52
CA SER A 16 -12.79 37.91 -1.81
C SER A 16 -13.00 36.68 -2.71
N TYR A 17 -13.47 36.90 -3.96
CA TYR A 17 -13.68 35.78 -4.89
C TYR A 17 -12.36 35.17 -5.38
N THR A 18 -11.37 36.03 -5.63
CA THR A 18 -10.02 35.61 -6.05
C THR A 18 -9.35 34.75 -4.98
N ILE A 19 -9.42 35.17 -3.70
CA ILE A 19 -8.82 34.43 -2.58
C ILE A 19 -9.52 33.07 -2.38
N ILE A 20 -10.86 33.05 -2.36
CA ILE A 20 -11.61 31.78 -2.20
C ILE A 20 -11.30 30.82 -3.33
N ASN A 21 -11.27 31.30 -4.57
CA ASN A 21 -10.96 30.50 -5.75
C ASN A 21 -9.52 29.97 -5.72
N LEU A 22 -8.59 30.84 -5.35
CA LEU A 22 -7.18 30.51 -5.22
C LEU A 22 -6.94 29.42 -4.16
N LEU A 23 -7.50 29.59 -2.96
CA LEU A 23 -7.34 28.63 -1.88
C LEU A 23 -7.99 27.28 -2.23
N GLY A 24 -9.23 27.30 -2.75
CA GLY A 24 -9.91 26.05 -3.14
C GLY A 24 -9.15 25.24 -4.19
N LEU A 25 -8.58 25.94 -5.19
CA LEU A 25 -7.75 25.29 -6.21
C LEU A 25 -6.40 24.84 -5.64
N ALA A 26 -5.75 25.66 -4.81
CA ALA A 26 -4.46 25.34 -4.21
C ALA A 26 -4.51 24.07 -3.34
N PHE A 27 -5.53 23.93 -2.49
CA PHE A 27 -5.73 22.73 -1.69
C PHE A 27 -5.98 21.50 -2.55
N SER A 28 -6.83 21.61 -3.56
CA SER A 28 -7.09 20.48 -4.47
C SER A 28 -5.84 20.08 -5.26
N LEU A 29 -5.07 21.06 -5.77
CA LEU A 29 -3.82 20.78 -6.47
C LEU A 29 -2.76 20.17 -5.55
N ALA A 30 -2.61 20.66 -4.31
CA ALA A 30 -1.68 20.08 -3.35
C ALA A 30 -1.97 18.60 -3.10
N CYS A 31 -3.23 18.23 -2.89
CA CYS A 31 -3.65 16.85 -2.73
C CYS A 31 -3.36 16.00 -3.96
N CYS A 32 -3.69 16.52 -5.15
CA CYS A 32 -3.42 15.82 -6.41
C CYS A 32 -1.92 15.62 -6.63
N ILE A 33 -1.09 16.63 -6.37
CA ILE A 33 0.36 16.53 -6.52
C ILE A 33 0.93 15.48 -5.57
N ILE A 34 0.52 15.46 -4.28
CA ILE A 34 0.95 14.46 -3.31
C ILE A 34 0.60 13.04 -3.78
N LEU A 35 -0.65 12.83 -4.22
CA LEU A 35 -1.08 11.52 -4.72
C LEU A 35 -0.35 11.12 -6.00
N MET A 36 -0.18 12.05 -6.94
CA MET A 36 0.54 11.76 -8.18
C MET A 36 2.02 11.44 -7.93
N ARG A 37 2.67 12.10 -6.95
CA ARG A 37 4.03 11.75 -6.50
C ARG A 37 4.07 10.35 -5.91
N TYR A 38 3.08 10.00 -5.08
CA TYR A 38 2.99 8.66 -4.51
C TYR A 38 2.76 7.60 -5.59
N ILE A 39 1.78 7.80 -6.48
CA ILE A 39 1.48 6.89 -7.59
C ILE A 39 2.71 6.75 -8.51
N HIS A 40 3.35 7.86 -8.86
CA HIS A 40 4.57 7.84 -9.68
C HIS A 40 5.68 7.01 -9.03
N ARG A 41 5.91 7.19 -7.72
CA ARG A 41 6.89 6.42 -6.96
C ARG A 41 6.60 4.91 -6.98
N GLU A 42 5.34 4.51 -6.87
CA GLU A 42 4.92 3.12 -6.96
C GLU A 42 5.06 2.55 -8.40
N LEU A 43 4.76 3.34 -9.41
CA LEU A 43 4.90 2.94 -10.82
C LEU A 43 6.36 2.91 -11.30
N THR A 44 7.25 3.63 -10.62
CA THR A 44 8.68 3.71 -10.94
C THR A 44 9.55 2.90 -9.99
N VAL A 45 8.98 1.87 -9.35
CA VAL A 45 9.74 0.92 -8.53
C VAL A 45 10.81 0.28 -9.39
N ASP A 46 12.01 0.10 -8.79
CA ASP A 46 13.18 -0.55 -9.40
C ASP A 46 13.67 0.08 -10.70
N THR A 47 13.41 1.37 -10.95
CA THR A 47 14.01 2.07 -12.11
C THR A 47 15.52 2.27 -11.99
N HIS A 48 16.13 1.93 -10.86
CA HIS A 48 17.57 1.84 -10.70
C HIS A 48 18.14 0.53 -11.31
N CYS A 49 17.28 -0.42 -11.65
CA CYS A 49 17.64 -1.58 -12.46
C CYS A 49 17.79 -1.14 -13.91
N LEU A 50 18.97 -1.39 -14.49
CA LEU A 50 19.30 -1.01 -15.86
C LEU A 50 18.42 -1.81 -16.82
N ASP A 51 17.67 -1.10 -17.68
CA ASP A 51 16.76 -1.72 -18.66
C ASP A 51 15.82 -2.79 -18.07
N ARG A 52 15.16 -2.50 -16.96
CA ARG A 52 14.26 -3.42 -16.23
C ARG A 52 13.21 -4.16 -17.08
N GLU A 53 13.01 -3.74 -18.34
CA GLU A 53 12.18 -4.43 -19.32
C GLU A 53 12.89 -5.60 -19.98
N GLN A 54 14.22 -5.62 -19.98
CA GLN A 54 15.08 -6.67 -20.55
C GLN A 54 15.80 -7.46 -19.47
N VAL A 55 15.58 -7.13 -18.20
CA VAL A 55 16.08 -7.87 -17.04
C VAL A 55 14.95 -8.71 -16.48
N TYR A 56 15.19 -9.98 -16.28
CA TYR A 56 14.20 -10.97 -15.88
C TYR A 56 14.63 -11.69 -14.60
N ALA A 57 13.72 -11.83 -13.67
CA ALA A 57 13.88 -12.73 -12.53
C ALA A 57 13.34 -14.12 -12.88
N THR A 58 13.96 -15.14 -12.33
CA THR A 58 13.47 -16.50 -12.47
C THR A 58 12.39 -16.78 -11.44
N VAL A 59 11.27 -17.27 -11.93
CA VAL A 59 10.14 -17.70 -11.12
C VAL A 59 9.94 -19.18 -11.30
N ILE A 60 9.89 -19.90 -10.19
CA ILE A 60 9.50 -21.31 -10.17
C ILE A 60 8.00 -21.40 -9.87
N ASP A 61 7.33 -22.29 -10.56
CA ASP A 61 5.96 -22.70 -10.24
C ASP A 61 5.98 -24.19 -9.94
N LEU A 62 5.67 -24.52 -8.70
CA LEU A 62 5.49 -25.88 -8.24
C LEU A 62 4.02 -26.11 -7.96
N GLU A 63 3.32 -26.70 -8.93
CA GLU A 63 1.91 -27.11 -8.80
C GLU A 63 0.97 -25.95 -8.32
N GLY A 64 1.25 -24.73 -8.82
CA GLY A 64 0.49 -23.53 -8.47
C GLY A 64 1.08 -22.70 -7.33
N ASN A 65 2.15 -23.17 -6.67
CA ASN A 65 2.92 -22.37 -5.73
C ASN A 65 4.08 -21.70 -6.47
N ARG A 66 3.93 -20.39 -6.73
CA ARG A 66 4.93 -19.61 -7.45
C ARG A 66 5.84 -18.88 -6.48
N GLY A 67 7.13 -18.82 -6.79
CA GLY A 67 8.11 -18.08 -5.99
C GLY A 67 9.31 -17.66 -6.81
N LEU A 68 10.02 -16.64 -6.35
CA LEU A 68 11.33 -16.29 -6.89
C LEU A 68 12.33 -17.40 -6.57
N SER A 69 13.16 -17.79 -7.51
CA SER A 69 14.08 -18.92 -7.33
C SER A 69 15.29 -18.84 -8.26
N SER A 70 16.23 -19.74 -8.07
CA SER A 70 17.39 -19.93 -8.93
C SER A 70 17.33 -21.26 -9.67
N PHE A 71 17.78 -21.25 -10.92
CA PHE A 71 18.01 -22.50 -11.67
C PHE A 71 19.15 -23.35 -11.09
N ASN A 72 20.08 -22.72 -10.40
CA ASN A 72 21.28 -23.41 -9.88
C ASN A 72 21.02 -24.22 -8.62
N ASP A 73 19.94 -23.92 -7.88
CA ASP A 73 19.60 -24.60 -6.63
C ASP A 73 19.15 -26.05 -6.85
N TYR A 74 18.63 -26.31 -8.03
CA TYR A 74 18.27 -27.67 -8.44
C TYR A 74 19.35 -28.20 -9.38
N GLN A 75 20.30 -28.97 -8.90
CA GLN A 75 21.46 -29.53 -9.56
C GLN A 75 21.17 -30.39 -10.84
N TYR A 76 20.18 -30.00 -11.63
CA TYR A 76 19.71 -30.82 -12.73
C TYR A 76 19.90 -30.15 -14.09
N ASP A 77 20.76 -30.73 -14.83
CA ASP A 77 21.47 -30.42 -16.06
C ASP A 77 20.60 -30.28 -17.34
N THR A 78 19.27 -30.07 -17.26
CA THR A 78 18.41 -30.30 -18.43
C THR A 78 17.86 -29.06 -19.12
N VAL A 79 17.92 -27.88 -18.54
CA VAL A 79 17.67 -26.63 -19.28
C VAL A 79 18.89 -25.72 -19.15
N ARG A 80 19.88 -25.96 -19.97
CA ARG A 80 20.95 -24.98 -20.18
C ARG A 80 20.38 -23.88 -21.03
N ILE A 81 20.15 -22.72 -20.41
CA ILE A 81 20.02 -21.49 -21.19
C ILE A 81 21.32 -21.36 -21.97
N ASP A 82 21.22 -21.30 -23.28
CA ASP A 82 22.41 -21.13 -24.12
C ASP A 82 23.05 -19.78 -23.70
N GLN A 83 24.31 -19.86 -23.23
CA GLN A 83 25.05 -18.67 -22.75
C GLN A 83 25.13 -17.57 -23.81
N ARG A 84 24.95 -17.91 -25.11
CA ARG A 84 24.87 -16.92 -26.18
C ARG A 84 23.69 -15.98 -26.09
N HIS A 85 22.63 -16.34 -25.37
CA HIS A 85 21.47 -15.49 -25.14
C HIS A 85 21.59 -14.62 -23.89
N ILE A 86 22.57 -14.85 -23.03
CA ILE A 86 22.77 -14.14 -21.76
C ILE A 86 23.80 -13.03 -21.96
N GLU A 87 23.39 -11.80 -21.72
CA GLU A 87 24.29 -10.65 -21.68
C GLU A 87 24.91 -10.48 -20.28
N HIS A 88 24.07 -10.50 -19.24
CA HIS A 88 24.47 -10.47 -17.84
C HIS A 88 23.67 -11.46 -17.01
N TYR A 89 24.35 -12.03 -16.03
CA TYR A 89 23.76 -12.90 -15.02
C TYR A 89 24.23 -12.48 -13.64
N THR A 90 23.33 -12.49 -12.68
CA THR A 90 23.63 -12.38 -11.26
C THR A 90 22.63 -13.17 -10.45
N GLU A 91 22.99 -13.47 -9.23
CA GLU A 91 22.08 -14.07 -8.25
C GLU A 91 22.23 -13.38 -6.91
N TYR A 92 21.18 -13.41 -6.11
CA TYR A 92 21.26 -13.02 -4.73
C TYR A 92 20.56 -14.04 -3.84
N THR A 93 21.12 -14.23 -2.65
CA THR A 93 20.51 -15.07 -1.61
C THR A 93 20.14 -14.20 -0.41
N PRO A 94 18.86 -14.17 0.00
CA PRO A 94 18.42 -13.39 1.16
C PRO A 94 18.81 -14.09 2.47
N LEU A 95 19.38 -13.35 3.43
CA LEU A 95 19.66 -13.78 4.80
C LEU A 95 18.91 -12.86 5.78
N GLU A 96 17.69 -13.23 6.14
CA GLU A 96 16.79 -12.36 6.90
C GLU A 96 17.12 -12.21 8.38
N LYS A 97 17.58 -13.29 8.99
CA LYS A 97 17.81 -13.38 10.42
C LYS A 97 19.31 -13.35 10.71
N ASP A 98 20.00 -12.47 10.01
CA ASP A 98 21.42 -12.30 10.12
C ASP A 98 21.78 -11.20 11.15
N PHE A 99 22.99 -11.25 11.67
CA PHE A 99 23.51 -10.21 12.55
C PHE A 99 25.02 -10.07 12.42
N VAL A 100 25.49 -8.90 12.76
CA VAL A 100 26.92 -8.63 12.91
C VAL A 100 27.22 -8.16 14.32
N ILE A 101 28.46 -8.39 14.78
CA ILE A 101 28.93 -8.00 16.09
C ILE A 101 29.98 -6.91 15.92
N LYS A 102 29.80 -5.80 16.63
CA LYS A 102 30.78 -4.73 16.74
C LYS A 102 30.99 -4.45 18.23
N GLU A 103 32.23 -4.54 18.74
CA GLU A 103 32.59 -4.25 20.11
C GLU A 103 31.76 -5.02 21.18
N GLY A 104 31.28 -6.23 20.79
CA GLY A 104 30.46 -7.08 21.67
C GLY A 104 28.94 -6.83 21.54
N GLU A 105 28.51 -5.78 20.89
CA GLU A 105 27.11 -5.48 20.62
C GLU A 105 26.66 -6.15 19.32
N ARG A 106 25.43 -6.73 19.31
CA ARG A 106 24.83 -7.37 18.13
C ARG A 106 23.92 -6.41 17.40
N PHE A 107 24.12 -6.33 16.07
CA PHE A 107 23.27 -5.55 15.16
C PHE A 107 22.60 -6.49 14.18
N PHE A 108 21.30 -6.66 14.35
CA PHE A 108 20.48 -7.45 13.41
C PHE A 108 20.35 -6.71 12.08
N THR A 109 20.46 -7.47 10.99
CA THR A 109 20.56 -6.96 9.62
C THR A 109 19.82 -7.87 8.64
N ARG A 110 19.26 -7.28 7.59
CA ARG A 110 18.83 -7.99 6.39
C ARG A 110 20.01 -8.00 5.44
N THR A 111 20.57 -9.17 5.24
CA THR A 111 21.78 -9.34 4.44
C THR A 111 21.44 -10.02 3.11
N ILE A 112 21.97 -9.55 2.01
CA ILE A 112 22.01 -10.30 0.76
C ILE A 112 23.41 -10.78 0.47
N VAL A 113 23.51 -12.01 -0.01
CA VAL A 113 24.73 -12.61 -0.52
C VAL A 113 24.70 -12.49 -2.02
N THR A 114 25.66 -11.78 -2.60
CA THR A 114 25.76 -11.61 -4.06
C THR A 114 27.20 -11.30 -4.48
N ASP A 115 27.42 -11.11 -5.75
CA ASP A 115 28.69 -10.71 -6.32
C ASP A 115 28.65 -9.28 -6.89
N SER A 116 29.79 -8.82 -7.43
CA SER A 116 29.89 -7.47 -7.99
C SER A 116 29.04 -7.28 -9.26
N THR A 117 28.62 -8.37 -9.94
CA THR A 117 27.80 -8.30 -11.16
C THR A 117 26.38 -7.79 -10.86
N PHE A 118 25.89 -8.00 -9.63
CA PHE A 118 24.62 -7.48 -9.17
C PHE A 118 24.53 -5.96 -9.35
N PHE A 119 25.60 -5.23 -9.04
CA PHE A 119 25.66 -3.78 -9.14
C PHE A 119 25.81 -3.26 -10.57
N HIS A 120 26.09 -4.13 -11.54
CA HIS A 120 26.01 -3.76 -12.96
C HIS A 120 24.55 -3.66 -13.42
N LEU A 121 23.68 -4.51 -12.86
CA LEU A 121 22.24 -4.48 -13.17
C LEU A 121 21.48 -3.50 -12.26
N PHE A 122 21.77 -3.51 -10.95
CA PHE A 122 21.12 -2.67 -9.94
C PHE A 122 22.04 -1.51 -9.52
N GLN A 123 21.78 -0.33 -10.02
CA GLN A 123 22.62 0.85 -9.82
C GLN A 123 22.31 1.51 -8.46
N TYR A 124 23.00 1.09 -7.40
CA TYR A 124 22.99 1.76 -6.11
C TYR A 124 24.05 2.87 -6.08
N PRO A 125 23.73 4.10 -5.60
CA PRO A 125 24.72 5.15 -5.47
C PRO A 125 25.80 4.76 -4.46
N LEU A 126 27.06 4.80 -4.85
CA LEU A 126 28.17 4.62 -3.93
C LEU A 126 28.49 5.97 -3.26
N LEU A 127 28.37 6.06 -1.95
CA LEU A 127 28.62 7.28 -1.19
C LEU A 127 30.08 7.38 -0.75
N GLN A 128 30.68 6.23 -0.34
CA GLN A 128 32.05 6.15 0.14
C GLN A 128 32.65 4.78 -0.19
N GLY A 129 33.97 4.71 -0.36
CA GLY A 129 34.66 3.46 -0.62
C GLY A 129 34.54 2.97 -2.07
N ARG A 130 34.45 1.66 -2.25
CA ARG A 130 34.32 0.99 -3.56
C ARG A 130 33.38 -0.21 -3.49
N ILE A 131 32.79 -0.56 -4.62
CA ILE A 131 32.02 -1.79 -4.78
C ILE A 131 33.04 -2.90 -5.08
N ALA A 132 33.42 -3.65 -4.08
CA ALA A 132 34.37 -4.75 -4.20
C ALA A 132 33.87 -5.92 -3.34
N LEU A 133 33.40 -6.98 -4.00
CA LEU A 133 32.93 -8.24 -3.40
C LEU A 133 33.79 -9.43 -3.86
N ASP A 134 34.99 -9.16 -4.33
CA ASP A 134 35.92 -10.18 -4.87
C ASP A 134 36.51 -11.06 -3.78
N LYS A 135 36.54 -10.55 -2.54
CA LYS A 135 37.06 -11.25 -1.39
C LYS A 135 35.95 -11.72 -0.46
N ALA A 136 36.12 -12.90 0.13
CA ALA A 136 35.17 -13.44 1.10
C ALA A 136 34.91 -12.52 2.31
N GLU A 137 35.88 -11.70 2.66
CA GLU A 137 35.83 -10.80 3.81
C GLU A 137 35.22 -9.44 3.49
N SER A 138 34.85 -9.19 2.24
CA SER A 138 34.32 -7.90 1.79
C SER A 138 32.85 -7.73 2.14
N VAL A 139 32.48 -6.55 2.67
CA VAL A 139 31.11 -6.19 2.98
C VAL A 139 30.80 -4.76 2.53
N LEU A 140 29.57 -4.57 2.01
CA LEU A 140 29.03 -3.25 1.72
C LEU A 140 27.84 -2.99 2.67
N LEU A 141 27.77 -1.79 3.22
CA LEU A 141 26.69 -1.39 4.11
C LEU A 141 25.82 -0.31 3.46
N LYS A 142 24.52 -0.34 3.70
CA LYS A 142 23.67 0.82 3.42
C LYS A 142 23.93 1.92 4.44
N LYS A 143 23.76 3.18 4.00
CA LYS A 143 24.03 4.38 4.81
C LYS A 143 23.34 4.35 6.18
N ASP A 144 22.06 3.98 6.22
CA ASP A 144 21.28 4.01 7.46
C ASP A 144 21.79 2.97 8.46
N PHE A 145 22.15 1.77 7.97
CA PHE A 145 22.74 0.73 8.80
C PHE A 145 24.14 1.09 9.27
N ALA A 146 24.97 1.65 8.39
CA ALA A 146 26.29 2.18 8.77
C ALA A 146 26.19 3.28 9.84
N THR A 147 25.21 4.19 9.71
CA THR A 147 24.95 5.24 10.70
C THR A 147 24.48 4.67 12.03
N LYS A 148 23.64 3.63 12.01
CA LYS A 148 23.18 2.92 13.21
C LYS A 148 24.34 2.28 13.99
N MET A 149 25.33 1.70 13.27
CA MET A 149 26.46 1.00 13.87
C MET A 149 27.61 1.92 14.28
N PHE A 150 27.90 2.94 13.51
CA PHE A 150 29.11 3.77 13.63
C PHE A 150 28.82 5.23 13.98
N GLY A 151 27.53 5.64 13.99
CA GLY A 151 27.15 7.03 14.24
C GLY A 151 27.73 7.97 13.17
N LYS A 152 28.63 8.84 13.57
CA LYS A 152 29.32 9.81 12.68
C LYS A 152 30.73 9.37 12.27
N GLU A 153 31.20 8.23 12.75
CA GLU A 153 32.52 7.73 12.41
C GLU A 153 32.57 7.18 10.99
N ASN A 154 33.73 7.30 10.35
CA ASN A 154 33.93 6.68 9.05
C ASN A 154 34.08 5.15 9.20
N PRO A 155 33.17 4.35 8.61
CA PRO A 155 33.21 2.90 8.76
C PRO A 155 34.18 2.21 7.76
N ILE A 156 34.62 2.87 6.70
CA ILE A 156 35.44 2.24 5.63
C ILE A 156 36.76 1.68 6.20
N GLY A 157 37.08 0.44 5.86
CA GLY A 157 38.27 -0.28 6.32
C GLY A 157 38.17 -0.85 7.72
N LYS A 158 37.08 -0.57 8.48
CA LYS A 158 36.82 -1.18 9.77
C LYS A 158 36.32 -2.61 9.62
N THR A 159 36.57 -3.41 10.66
CA THR A 159 36.18 -4.83 10.69
C THR A 159 34.96 -5.01 11.59
N ILE A 160 34.04 -5.81 11.14
CA ILE A 160 32.85 -6.29 11.88
C ILE A 160 32.83 -7.82 11.84
N ARG A 161 32.36 -8.45 12.92
CA ARG A 161 32.26 -9.91 12.97
C ARG A 161 30.87 -10.36 12.55
N HIS A 162 30.81 -11.19 11.53
CA HIS A 162 29.57 -11.77 11.04
C HIS A 162 29.07 -12.91 11.95
N SER A 163 27.78 -13.24 11.86
CA SER A 163 27.11 -14.31 12.62
C SER A 163 27.78 -15.68 12.46
N ASN A 164 28.41 -15.94 11.30
CA ASN A 164 29.17 -17.17 11.03
C ASN A 164 30.57 -17.20 11.68
N GLY A 165 30.94 -16.15 12.44
CA GLY A 165 32.21 -16.04 13.16
C GLY A 165 33.37 -15.47 12.35
N LYS A 166 33.19 -15.16 11.05
CA LYS A 166 34.21 -14.53 10.21
C LYS A 166 34.21 -13.00 10.39
N ASP A 167 35.39 -12.43 10.26
CA ASP A 167 35.58 -10.99 10.31
C ASP A 167 35.45 -10.42 8.90
N LEU A 168 34.59 -9.40 8.74
CA LEU A 168 34.30 -8.73 7.48
C LEU A 168 34.86 -7.32 7.49
N VAL A 169 35.45 -6.88 6.37
CA VAL A 169 36.00 -5.54 6.16
C VAL A 169 35.03 -4.70 5.34
N ILE A 170 34.69 -3.53 5.83
CA ILE A 170 33.75 -2.61 5.17
C ILE A 170 34.48 -1.92 4.01
N GLU A 171 34.14 -2.30 2.77
CA GLU A 171 34.73 -1.76 1.55
C GLU A 171 33.98 -0.56 0.98
N GLY A 172 32.66 -0.48 1.21
CA GLY A 172 31.85 0.61 0.67
C GLY A 172 30.57 0.89 1.42
N ILE A 173 30.07 2.12 1.26
CA ILE A 173 28.78 2.58 1.77
C ILE A 173 27.87 2.92 0.61
N LEU A 174 26.75 2.21 0.53
CA LEU A 174 25.71 2.39 -0.48
C LEU A 174 24.68 3.42 -0.02
N GLY A 175 24.28 4.30 -0.93
CA GLY A 175 23.13 5.20 -0.75
C GLY A 175 21.83 4.53 -1.18
N GLU A 176 20.71 5.15 -0.83
CA GLU A 176 19.41 4.77 -1.36
C GLU A 176 19.25 5.31 -2.79
N PRO A 177 18.71 4.50 -3.72
CA PRO A 177 18.30 4.97 -5.03
C PRO A 177 17.21 6.05 -4.93
N THR A 178 17.06 6.84 -5.96
CA THR A 178 16.01 7.89 -6.02
C THR A 178 14.61 7.33 -6.21
N CYS A 179 14.49 6.08 -6.66
CA CYS A 179 13.24 5.33 -6.78
C CYS A 179 12.99 4.45 -5.54
N LYS A 180 11.78 3.93 -5.42
CA LYS A 180 11.47 2.85 -4.47
C LYS A 180 12.12 1.55 -4.96
N THR A 181 12.65 0.76 -4.04
CA THR A 181 13.20 -0.57 -4.33
C THR A 181 12.28 -1.65 -3.80
N SER A 182 12.06 -2.70 -4.58
CA SER A 182 11.34 -3.89 -4.14
C SER A 182 12.19 -4.77 -3.22
N LEU A 183 13.46 -4.96 -3.55
CA LEU A 183 14.42 -5.69 -2.73
C LEU A 183 14.98 -4.78 -1.63
N GLN A 184 14.78 -5.17 -0.37
CA GLN A 184 15.24 -4.40 0.79
C GLN A 184 16.28 -5.17 1.60
N PHE A 185 17.46 -4.61 1.67
CA PHE A 185 18.58 -5.12 2.45
C PHE A 185 19.28 -3.97 3.19
N ASP A 186 20.05 -4.31 4.20
CA ASP A 186 20.85 -3.36 5.00
C ASP A 186 22.36 -3.57 4.75
N MET A 187 22.75 -4.80 4.37
CA MET A 187 24.12 -5.23 4.18
C MET A 187 24.23 -6.17 2.98
N VAL A 188 25.39 -6.13 2.33
CA VAL A 188 25.74 -7.03 1.20
C VAL A 188 27.06 -7.71 1.50
N ILE A 189 27.09 -9.02 1.40
CA ILE A 189 28.30 -9.82 1.55
C ILE A 189 28.61 -10.63 0.29
N SER A 190 29.87 -11.03 0.13
CA SER A 190 30.33 -11.75 -1.04
C SER A 190 29.81 -13.18 -1.10
N THR A 191 29.48 -13.67 -2.30
CA THR A 191 29.14 -15.07 -2.57
C THR A 191 30.27 -16.04 -2.19
N THR A 192 31.54 -15.57 -2.17
CA THR A 192 32.68 -16.35 -1.73
C THR A 192 32.69 -16.65 -0.23
N LEU A 193 31.88 -15.92 0.56
CA LEU A 193 31.68 -16.18 1.99
C LEU A 193 30.67 -17.30 2.25
N SER A 194 29.66 -17.40 1.40
CA SER A 194 28.56 -18.38 1.51
C SER A 194 28.89 -19.64 0.71
N THR A 195 28.55 -20.79 1.25
CA THR A 195 28.62 -22.03 0.50
C THR A 195 27.32 -22.34 -0.19
N ARG A 196 27.40 -23.06 -1.29
CA ARG A 196 26.40 -23.51 -2.26
C ARG A 196 25.12 -24.18 -1.71
N TRP A 197 24.91 -24.22 -0.39
CA TRP A 197 23.80 -24.98 0.23
C TRP A 197 22.61 -24.11 0.69
N ASP A 198 22.70 -22.80 0.51
CA ASP A 198 21.57 -21.92 0.80
C ASP A 198 20.62 -21.92 -0.40
N ARG A 199 19.52 -22.67 -0.28
CA ARG A 199 18.60 -23.04 -1.36
C ARG A 199 17.63 -21.95 -1.80
N SER A 200 17.75 -20.74 -1.28
CA SER A 200 16.82 -19.62 -1.53
C SER A 200 17.40 -18.53 -2.43
N ALA A 201 18.34 -18.85 -3.29
CA ALA A 201 18.87 -17.89 -4.25
C ALA A 201 17.82 -17.51 -5.29
N THR A 202 17.86 -16.26 -5.75
CA THR A 202 17.07 -15.77 -6.89
C THR A 202 18.00 -15.40 -8.02
N SER A 203 17.82 -16.02 -9.18
CA SER A 203 18.59 -15.73 -10.38
C SER A 203 17.96 -14.60 -11.19
N ILE A 204 18.82 -13.70 -11.66
CA ILE A 204 18.44 -12.53 -12.47
C ILE A 204 19.26 -12.53 -13.75
N TYR A 205 18.58 -12.45 -14.88
CA TYR A 205 19.17 -12.48 -16.21
C TYR A 205 18.87 -11.22 -16.98
N ARG A 206 19.87 -10.70 -17.66
CA ARG A 206 19.68 -9.81 -18.78
C ARG A 206 19.99 -10.56 -20.06
N PHE A 207 18.99 -10.68 -20.92
CA PHE A 207 19.14 -11.36 -22.19
C PHE A 207 19.62 -10.44 -23.30
N MET A 208 20.30 -10.99 -24.29
CA MET A 208 20.69 -10.30 -25.51
C MET A 208 19.44 -9.79 -26.25
N PRO A 209 19.51 -8.59 -26.87
CA PRO A 209 18.40 -8.08 -27.67
C PRO A 209 17.98 -9.08 -28.76
N GLY A 210 16.66 -9.35 -28.84
CA GLY A 210 16.09 -10.29 -29.82
C GLY A 210 15.96 -11.72 -29.34
N THR A 211 16.31 -12.04 -28.09
CA THR A 211 16.03 -13.36 -27.49
C THR A 211 14.53 -13.55 -27.32
N ASP A 212 14.00 -14.67 -27.80
CA ASP A 212 12.59 -15.04 -27.63
C ASP A 212 12.35 -15.63 -26.22
N ILE A 213 11.85 -14.77 -25.33
CA ILE A 213 11.56 -15.16 -23.94
C ILE A 213 10.37 -16.12 -23.85
N GLU A 214 9.41 -16.04 -24.77
CA GLU A 214 8.27 -16.96 -24.79
C GLU A 214 8.74 -18.39 -25.16
N GLU A 215 9.70 -18.49 -26.05
CA GLU A 215 10.34 -19.77 -26.37
C GLU A 215 11.08 -20.33 -25.15
N LEU A 216 11.88 -19.51 -24.46
CA LEU A 216 12.56 -19.91 -23.23
C LEU A 216 11.58 -20.36 -22.14
N ASN A 217 10.47 -19.66 -21.97
CA ASN A 217 9.42 -20.04 -21.01
C ASN A 217 8.73 -21.36 -21.40
N ARG A 218 8.57 -21.65 -22.69
CA ARG A 218 8.05 -22.96 -23.14
C ARG A 218 9.00 -24.09 -22.79
N TYR A 219 10.32 -23.93 -22.95
CA TYR A 219 11.32 -24.92 -22.52
C TYR A 219 11.31 -25.08 -21.00
N GLY A 220 11.13 -24.02 -20.23
CA GLY A 220 10.99 -24.07 -18.78
C GLY A 220 9.76 -24.83 -18.30
N SER A 221 8.73 -24.95 -19.14
CA SER A 221 7.49 -25.70 -18.85
C SER A 221 7.61 -27.21 -19.06
N ILE A 222 8.72 -27.70 -19.59
CA ILE A 222 8.92 -29.14 -19.79
C ILE A 222 9.28 -29.78 -18.45
N PRO A 223 8.59 -30.87 -18.03
CA PRO A 223 8.95 -31.58 -16.81
C PRO A 223 10.42 -32.03 -16.86
N ARG A 224 11.24 -31.52 -15.95
CA ARG A 224 12.69 -31.71 -15.95
C ARG A 224 13.13 -33.15 -15.70
N TYR A 225 12.25 -34.00 -15.22
CA TYR A 225 12.58 -35.31 -14.68
C TYR A 225 11.98 -36.46 -15.47
N ALA A 226 11.65 -36.23 -16.73
CA ALA A 226 11.10 -37.27 -17.61
C ALA A 226 11.95 -38.58 -17.70
N ASN A 227 13.19 -38.53 -17.24
CA ASN A 227 14.12 -39.67 -17.27
C ASN A 227 14.54 -40.18 -15.88
N ASP A 228 14.10 -39.59 -14.77
CA ASP A 228 14.40 -40.07 -13.42
C ASP A 228 13.12 -40.60 -12.74
N PRO A 229 12.98 -41.92 -12.58
CA PRO A 229 11.79 -42.52 -11.97
C PRO A 229 11.51 -42.08 -10.54
N GLN A 230 12.52 -41.54 -9.84
CA GLN A 230 12.32 -41.05 -8.46
C GLN A 230 11.73 -39.62 -8.40
N TRP A 231 11.88 -38.83 -9.48
CA TRP A 231 11.50 -37.44 -9.55
C TRP A 231 10.54 -37.13 -10.70
N ASP A 232 10.15 -38.11 -11.47
CA ASP A 232 9.49 -38.04 -12.78
C ASP A 232 8.12 -37.32 -12.79
N SER A 233 7.68 -36.82 -11.69
CA SER A 233 6.28 -36.43 -11.62
C SER A 233 6.02 -35.02 -11.11
N ARG A 234 7.03 -34.28 -10.72
CA ARG A 234 6.84 -32.91 -10.29
C ARG A 234 6.82 -31.98 -11.50
N GLN A 235 5.68 -31.35 -11.74
CA GLN A 235 5.57 -30.29 -12.73
C GLN A 235 6.18 -28.99 -12.17
N TYR A 236 7.50 -28.92 -12.14
CA TYR A 236 8.18 -27.65 -11.97
C TYR A 236 8.17 -26.93 -13.30
N THR A 237 7.58 -25.77 -13.35
CA THR A 237 7.74 -24.86 -14.46
C THR A 237 8.59 -23.68 -14.03
N PHE A 238 9.56 -23.33 -14.87
CA PHE A 238 10.35 -22.13 -14.70
C PHE A 238 9.90 -21.11 -15.71
N SER A 239 9.78 -19.87 -15.29
CA SER A 239 9.47 -18.76 -16.16
C SER A 239 10.35 -17.57 -15.86
N PHE A 240 10.63 -16.78 -16.90
CA PHE A 240 11.33 -15.52 -16.80
C PHE A 240 10.29 -14.39 -16.76
N VAL A 241 10.25 -13.67 -15.66
CA VAL A 241 9.33 -12.56 -15.46
C VAL A 241 10.13 -11.26 -15.50
N PRO A 242 9.75 -10.26 -16.34
CA PRO A 242 10.45 -8.98 -16.37
C PRO A 242 10.45 -8.31 -14.99
N MET A 243 11.57 -7.71 -14.58
CA MET A 243 11.70 -7.04 -13.28
C MET A 243 10.64 -5.96 -13.06
N LYS A 244 10.19 -5.28 -14.13
CA LYS A 244 9.09 -4.31 -14.05
C LYS A 244 7.77 -4.91 -13.57
N ASP A 245 7.55 -6.21 -13.82
CA ASP A 245 6.29 -6.91 -13.54
C ASP A 245 6.35 -7.72 -12.24
N VAL A 246 7.55 -8.13 -11.78
CA VAL A 246 7.76 -8.90 -10.54
C VAL A 246 7.14 -8.20 -9.33
N TYR A 247 7.37 -6.89 -9.21
CA TYR A 247 6.79 -6.09 -8.11
C TYR A 247 5.27 -6.17 -8.02
N TRP A 248 4.59 -6.38 -9.15
CA TRP A 248 3.13 -6.41 -9.26
C TRP A 248 2.54 -7.82 -9.26
N ASP A 249 3.38 -8.84 -9.22
CA ASP A 249 2.97 -10.25 -9.24
C ASP A 249 3.03 -10.84 -7.82
N ASP A 250 2.00 -10.56 -7.03
CA ASP A 250 1.89 -11.10 -5.65
C ASP A 250 1.80 -12.63 -5.62
N SER A 251 1.56 -13.29 -6.76
CA SER A 251 1.59 -14.75 -6.85
C SER A 251 3.00 -15.32 -6.65
N THR A 252 4.05 -14.51 -6.88
CA THR A 252 5.46 -14.90 -6.66
C THR A 252 5.93 -14.66 -5.22
N ASN A 253 5.06 -14.17 -4.34
CA ASN A 253 5.36 -13.93 -2.95
C ASN A 253 5.44 -15.26 -2.18
N SER A 254 6.61 -15.87 -2.19
CA SER A 254 6.90 -17.11 -1.47
C SER A 254 7.28 -16.84 -0.01
N ALA A 255 7.17 -17.87 0.82
CA ALA A 255 7.65 -17.82 2.20
C ALA A 255 9.19 -17.74 2.29
N GLU A 256 9.89 -18.00 1.20
CA GLU A 256 11.35 -18.10 1.17
C GLU A 256 12.06 -16.76 0.93
N ASP A 257 11.41 -15.78 0.26
CA ASP A 257 11.99 -14.45 0.02
C ASP A 257 11.13 -13.34 0.64
N THR A 258 11.33 -13.10 1.92
CA THR A 258 10.64 -12.04 2.67
C THR A 258 11.34 -10.67 2.56
N MET A 259 12.47 -10.58 1.86
CA MET A 259 13.14 -9.31 1.57
C MET A 259 12.55 -8.60 0.36
N PHE A 260 11.82 -9.33 -0.49
CA PHE A 260 11.17 -8.75 -1.65
C PHE A 260 9.75 -8.26 -1.30
N PHE A 261 9.48 -6.99 -1.55
CA PHE A 261 8.19 -6.37 -1.28
C PHE A 261 7.37 -6.24 -2.55
N TYR A 262 6.09 -6.56 -2.45
CA TYR A 262 5.13 -6.53 -3.55
C TYR A 262 4.20 -5.34 -3.47
N GLY A 263 3.78 -4.85 -4.62
CA GLY A 263 2.82 -3.77 -4.77
C GLY A 263 1.41 -4.29 -5.07
N SER A 264 0.41 -3.45 -4.81
CA SER A 264 -0.98 -3.76 -5.14
C SER A 264 -1.49 -2.88 -6.26
N LYS A 265 -1.79 -3.47 -7.44
CA LYS A 265 -2.42 -2.77 -8.57
C LYS A 265 -3.78 -2.20 -8.17
N SER A 266 -4.52 -2.91 -7.31
CA SER A 266 -5.82 -2.46 -6.81
C SER A 266 -5.69 -1.18 -6.00
N GLN A 267 -4.71 -1.09 -5.10
CA GLN A 267 -4.45 0.13 -4.31
C GLN A 267 -4.11 1.32 -5.20
N ILE A 268 -3.26 1.13 -6.21
CA ILE A 268 -2.90 2.22 -7.13
C ILE A 268 -4.12 2.68 -7.96
N SER A 269 -4.96 1.76 -8.41
CA SER A 269 -6.21 2.11 -9.10
C SER A 269 -7.14 2.94 -8.23
N ILE A 270 -7.28 2.58 -6.96
CA ILE A 270 -8.06 3.33 -5.97
C ILE A 270 -7.50 4.74 -5.77
N LEU A 271 -6.20 4.86 -5.52
CA LEU A 271 -5.55 6.15 -5.32
C LEU A 271 -5.63 7.05 -6.56
N THR A 272 -5.53 6.45 -7.75
CA THR A 272 -5.73 7.16 -9.02
C THR A 272 -7.18 7.67 -9.15
N GLY A 273 -8.16 6.86 -8.77
CA GLY A 273 -9.57 7.26 -8.71
C GLY A 273 -9.80 8.43 -7.75
N VAL A 274 -9.24 8.37 -6.54
CA VAL A 274 -9.32 9.46 -5.55
C VAL A 274 -8.66 10.74 -6.08
N CYS A 275 -7.48 10.61 -6.69
CA CYS A 275 -6.78 11.74 -7.31
C CYS A 275 -7.64 12.42 -8.39
N LEU A 276 -8.27 11.64 -9.26
CA LEU A 276 -9.16 12.14 -10.30
C LEU A 276 -10.39 12.84 -9.72
N LEU A 277 -11.04 12.25 -8.71
CA LEU A 277 -12.20 12.85 -8.02
C LEU A 277 -11.82 14.19 -7.38
N MET A 278 -10.66 14.28 -6.74
CA MET A 278 -10.16 15.50 -6.12
C MET A 278 -9.84 16.58 -7.16
N LEU A 279 -9.18 16.21 -8.26
CA LEU A 279 -8.87 17.13 -9.35
C LEU A 279 -10.15 17.69 -9.97
N LEU A 280 -11.14 16.84 -10.25
CA LEU A 280 -12.44 17.25 -10.78
C LEU A 280 -13.19 18.15 -9.79
N THR A 281 -13.16 17.85 -8.51
CA THR A 281 -13.81 18.69 -7.47
C THR A 281 -13.20 20.09 -7.44
N GLY A 282 -11.85 20.17 -7.46
CA GLY A 282 -11.15 21.46 -7.48
C GLY A 282 -11.37 22.24 -8.78
N LEU A 283 -11.35 21.54 -9.92
CA LEU A 283 -11.59 22.12 -11.24
C LEU A 283 -13.02 22.70 -11.36
N LEU A 284 -14.02 21.92 -10.97
CA LEU A 284 -15.43 22.38 -10.99
C LEU A 284 -15.65 23.57 -10.06
N ASN A 285 -15.05 23.53 -8.87
CA ASN A 285 -15.06 24.67 -7.95
C ASN A 285 -14.45 25.91 -8.61
N PHE A 286 -13.26 25.77 -9.17
CA PHE A 286 -12.56 26.87 -9.85
C PHE A 286 -13.40 27.45 -10.99
N VAL A 287 -13.88 26.60 -11.91
CA VAL A 287 -14.70 27.04 -13.05
C VAL A 287 -15.97 27.73 -12.58
N ASN A 288 -16.63 27.21 -11.57
CA ASN A 288 -17.87 27.74 -11.04
C ASN A 288 -17.68 29.15 -10.44
N LEU A 289 -16.63 29.34 -9.63
CA LEU A 289 -16.28 30.65 -9.07
C LEU A 289 -15.78 31.64 -10.12
N TYR A 290 -14.99 31.16 -11.11
CA TYR A 290 -14.51 31.98 -12.20
C TYR A 290 -15.66 32.50 -13.08
N LEU A 291 -16.66 31.67 -13.36
CA LEU A 291 -17.87 32.08 -14.08
C LEU A 291 -18.61 33.22 -13.38
N MET A 292 -18.58 33.31 -12.06
CA MET A 292 -19.23 34.41 -11.34
C MET A 292 -18.51 35.71 -11.53
N THR A 293 -17.18 35.69 -11.55
CA THR A 293 -16.39 36.90 -11.84
C THR A 293 -16.61 37.38 -13.26
N MET A 294 -16.75 36.43 -14.19
CA MET A 294 -17.03 36.72 -15.61
C MET A 294 -18.41 37.31 -15.87
N LEU A 295 -19.44 36.88 -15.13
CA LEU A 295 -20.79 37.44 -15.27
C LEU A 295 -20.84 38.95 -15.01
N ARG A 296 -20.00 39.49 -14.12
CA ARG A 296 -19.85 40.89 -13.87
C ARG A 296 -19.24 41.65 -15.06
N ARG A 297 -18.49 40.93 -15.93
CA ARG A 297 -17.80 41.49 -17.09
C ARG A 297 -18.54 41.26 -18.43
N GLY A 298 -19.75 40.71 -18.37
CA GLY A 298 -20.55 40.46 -19.56
C GLY A 298 -20.71 41.72 -20.45
N LYS A 299 -20.89 42.91 -19.84
CA LYS A 299 -20.93 44.18 -20.57
C LYS A 299 -19.59 44.51 -21.27
N GLU A 300 -18.48 44.31 -20.58
CA GLU A 300 -17.14 44.56 -21.13
C GLU A 300 -16.86 43.67 -22.34
N TYR A 301 -17.15 42.37 -22.24
CA TYR A 301 -16.98 41.42 -23.35
C TYR A 301 -17.93 41.70 -24.51
N GLY A 302 -19.17 42.10 -24.21
CA GLY A 302 -20.13 42.54 -25.22
C GLY A 302 -19.66 43.78 -25.97
N LEU A 303 -19.18 44.82 -25.27
CA LEU A 303 -18.61 46.04 -25.84
C LEU A 303 -17.36 45.72 -26.70
N LYS A 304 -16.43 44.92 -26.19
CA LYS A 304 -15.24 44.52 -26.97
C LYS A 304 -15.62 43.86 -28.31
N LYS A 305 -16.65 42.99 -28.30
CA LYS A 305 -17.15 42.38 -29.52
C LYS A 305 -17.76 43.38 -30.51
N ILE A 306 -18.51 44.38 -30.02
CA ILE A 306 -19.05 45.44 -30.85
C ILE A 306 -17.94 46.26 -31.47
N TYR A 307 -16.87 46.51 -30.74
CA TYR A 307 -15.67 47.21 -31.26
C TYR A 307 -14.72 46.30 -32.07
N GLY A 308 -15.19 45.12 -32.54
CA GLY A 308 -14.45 44.25 -33.43
C GLY A 308 -13.44 43.30 -32.81
N ALA A 309 -13.50 43.03 -31.50
CA ALA A 309 -12.62 42.06 -30.88
C ALA A 309 -12.91 40.63 -31.42
N ASN A 310 -11.88 40.00 -31.99
CA ASN A 310 -11.94 38.66 -32.53
C ASN A 310 -12.00 37.60 -31.42
N GLY A 311 -12.62 36.45 -31.66
CA GLY A 311 -12.71 35.34 -30.72
C GLY A 311 -11.31 34.93 -30.18
N LYS A 312 -10.28 34.96 -31.00
CA LYS A 312 -8.88 34.69 -30.60
C LYS A 312 -8.43 35.63 -29.49
N ASN A 313 -8.69 36.94 -29.61
CA ASN A 313 -8.29 37.92 -28.59
C ASN A 313 -9.02 37.72 -27.28
N LEU A 314 -10.30 37.30 -27.33
CA LEU A 314 -11.10 36.96 -26.16
C LEU A 314 -10.57 35.72 -25.46
N PHE A 315 -10.23 34.68 -26.23
CA PHE A 315 -9.65 33.43 -25.72
C PHE A 315 -8.31 33.69 -25.02
N ILE A 316 -7.39 34.39 -25.67
CA ILE A 316 -6.08 34.72 -25.09
C ILE A 316 -6.22 35.52 -23.81
N GLN A 317 -7.17 36.46 -23.73
CA GLN A 317 -7.40 37.19 -22.50
C GLN A 317 -7.88 36.28 -21.34
N ILE A 318 -8.90 35.44 -21.59
CA ILE A 318 -9.43 34.50 -20.61
C ILE A 318 -8.35 33.50 -20.18
N TRP A 319 -7.59 32.98 -21.13
CA TRP A 319 -6.50 32.03 -20.89
C TRP A 319 -5.40 32.62 -20.02
N LEU A 320 -4.94 33.85 -20.32
CA LEU A 320 -3.93 34.54 -19.52
C LEU A 320 -4.39 34.82 -18.08
N GLU A 321 -5.67 35.24 -17.90
CA GLU A 321 -6.24 35.46 -16.57
C GLU A 321 -6.28 34.16 -15.75
N ASN A 322 -6.70 33.05 -16.37
CA ASN A 322 -6.71 31.74 -15.72
C ASN A 322 -5.29 31.24 -15.42
N THR A 323 -4.36 31.41 -16.34
CA THR A 323 -2.96 31.03 -16.14
C THR A 323 -2.35 31.74 -14.93
N LEU A 324 -2.60 33.04 -14.76
CA LEU A 324 -2.12 33.78 -13.59
C LEU A 324 -2.68 33.23 -12.27
N LEU A 325 -3.98 32.92 -12.25
CA LEU A 325 -4.60 32.33 -11.05
C LEU A 325 -4.03 30.95 -10.75
N ILE A 326 -3.80 30.13 -11.77
CA ILE A 326 -3.26 28.77 -11.62
C ILE A 326 -1.79 28.81 -11.19
N VAL A 327 -0.99 29.76 -11.69
CA VAL A 327 0.39 29.99 -11.21
C VAL A 327 0.40 30.24 -9.70
N TRP A 328 -0.44 31.18 -9.23
CA TRP A 328 -0.53 31.45 -7.79
C TRP A 328 -1.08 30.26 -7.00
N ALA A 329 -2.07 29.55 -7.54
CA ALA A 329 -2.61 28.37 -6.89
C ALA A 329 -1.55 27.26 -6.78
N LEU A 330 -0.73 27.07 -7.81
CA LEU A 330 0.35 26.10 -7.81
C LEU A 330 1.44 26.47 -6.79
N LEU A 331 1.82 27.76 -6.72
CA LEU A 331 2.78 28.23 -5.71
C LEU A 331 2.27 27.98 -4.27
N PHE A 332 1.01 28.28 -4.01
CA PHE A 332 0.39 27.98 -2.71
C PHE A 332 0.25 26.47 -2.46
N ALA A 333 -0.01 25.67 -3.49
CA ALA A 333 -0.05 24.22 -3.38
C ALA A 333 1.33 23.67 -2.96
N TRP A 334 2.40 24.10 -3.60
CA TRP A 334 3.76 23.71 -3.22
C TRP A 334 4.15 24.21 -1.83
N LEU A 335 3.78 25.43 -1.45
CA LEU A 335 3.99 25.93 -0.08
C LEU A 335 3.25 25.05 0.94
N PHE A 336 2.01 24.64 0.65
CA PHE A 336 1.25 23.77 1.51
C PHE A 336 1.89 22.38 1.64
N ILE A 337 2.37 21.82 0.54
CA ILE A 337 3.10 20.54 0.50
C ILE A 337 4.34 20.62 1.40
N GLU A 338 5.13 21.70 1.27
CA GLU A 338 6.35 21.89 2.07
C GLU A 338 6.06 21.95 3.57
N VAL A 339 5.05 22.71 3.96
CA VAL A 339 4.63 22.81 5.38
C VAL A 339 4.11 21.50 5.94
N THR A 340 3.46 20.69 5.10
CA THR A 340 2.85 19.42 5.52
C THR A 340 3.70 18.19 5.19
N GLN A 341 4.92 18.35 4.71
CA GLN A 341 5.79 17.27 4.26
C GLN A 341 6.05 16.22 5.36
N ILE A 342 6.39 16.66 6.59
CA ILE A 342 6.71 15.75 7.70
C ILE A 342 5.52 14.84 8.06
N PRO A 343 4.31 15.38 8.35
CA PRO A 343 3.16 14.52 8.67
C PRO A 343 2.72 13.64 7.50
N ILE A 344 2.84 14.13 6.26
CA ILE A 344 2.50 13.35 5.06
C ILE A 344 3.49 12.20 4.85
N ASN A 345 4.79 12.44 4.99
CA ASN A 345 5.80 11.40 4.90
C ASN A 345 5.58 10.29 5.95
N ARG A 346 5.22 10.66 7.17
CA ARG A 346 4.87 9.69 8.23
C ARG A 346 3.61 8.89 7.88
N LEU A 347 2.56 9.55 7.40
CA LEU A 347 1.30 8.92 7.04
C LEU A 347 1.47 7.92 5.89
N LEU A 348 2.23 8.31 4.86
CA LEU A 348 2.45 7.50 3.66
C LEU A 348 3.63 6.54 3.80
N ASN A 349 4.35 6.59 4.92
CA ASN A 349 5.60 5.86 5.15
C ASN A 349 6.59 6.06 3.99
N THR A 350 6.83 7.31 3.64
CA THR A 350 7.65 7.70 2.49
C THR A 350 8.61 8.81 2.87
N ASN A 351 9.69 8.94 2.11
CA ASN A 351 10.56 10.10 2.12
C ASN A 351 10.51 10.72 0.73
N PHE A 352 9.60 11.69 0.53
CA PHE A 352 9.52 12.38 -0.75
C PHE A 352 10.72 13.30 -0.94
N VAL A 353 11.51 12.98 -1.95
CA VAL A 353 12.58 13.83 -2.46
C VAL A 353 12.06 14.52 -3.73
N TYR A 354 12.52 15.73 -4.01
CA TYR A 354 12.21 16.43 -5.27
C TYR A 354 12.86 15.71 -6.44
N THR A 355 12.04 15.44 -7.46
CA THR A 355 12.47 14.75 -8.69
C THR A 355 12.14 15.57 -9.93
N PRO A 356 12.74 15.30 -11.08
CA PRO A 356 12.34 15.93 -12.35
C PRO A 356 10.85 15.78 -12.68
N PHE A 357 10.23 14.72 -12.20
CA PHE A 357 8.78 14.49 -12.32
C PHE A 357 7.95 15.65 -11.75
N ASP A 358 8.36 16.23 -10.62
CA ASP A 358 7.67 17.36 -9.98
C ASP A 358 7.66 18.61 -10.89
N GLY A 359 8.75 18.82 -11.62
CA GLY A 359 8.86 19.87 -12.63
C GLY A 359 7.93 19.61 -13.82
N TRP A 360 7.97 18.40 -14.39
CA TRP A 360 7.11 18.02 -15.50
C TRP A 360 5.62 18.04 -15.13
N LEU A 361 5.27 17.58 -13.93
CA LEU A 361 3.91 17.62 -13.40
C LEU A 361 3.42 19.09 -13.29
N SER A 362 4.25 19.95 -12.70
CA SER A 362 3.92 21.38 -12.56
C SER A 362 3.76 22.06 -13.92
N LEU A 363 4.62 21.76 -14.87
CA LEU A 363 4.52 22.26 -16.24
C LEU A 363 3.26 21.76 -16.94
N GLY A 364 2.93 20.48 -16.79
CA GLY A 364 1.69 19.88 -17.31
C GLY A 364 0.44 20.56 -16.76
N ILE A 365 0.40 20.82 -15.45
CA ILE A 365 -0.68 21.57 -14.80
C ILE A 365 -0.78 22.98 -15.39
N LEU A 366 0.34 23.69 -15.53
CA LEU A 366 0.36 25.06 -16.08
C LEU A 366 -0.05 25.15 -17.54
N LEU A 367 0.14 24.12 -18.33
CA LEU A 367 -0.24 24.10 -19.76
C LEU A 367 -1.69 23.61 -19.94
N LEU A 368 -2.06 22.52 -19.30
CA LEU A 368 -3.36 21.88 -19.55
C LEU A 368 -4.51 22.52 -18.77
N LEU A 369 -4.29 22.85 -17.50
CA LEU A 369 -5.37 23.34 -16.64
C LEU A 369 -5.95 24.68 -17.10
N PRO A 370 -5.15 25.70 -17.51
CA PRO A 370 -5.68 26.94 -18.07
C PRO A 370 -6.48 26.73 -19.36
N LEU A 371 -6.09 25.79 -20.22
CA LEU A 371 -6.84 25.47 -21.45
C LEU A 371 -8.22 24.93 -21.11
N VAL A 372 -8.29 23.92 -20.23
CA VAL A 372 -9.54 23.28 -19.81
C VAL A 372 -10.46 24.29 -19.11
N THR A 373 -9.93 25.06 -18.19
CA THR A 373 -10.72 26.04 -17.43
C THR A 373 -11.21 27.21 -18.25
N SER A 374 -10.50 27.58 -19.33
CA SER A 374 -10.87 28.66 -20.21
C SER A 374 -11.90 28.26 -21.28
N CYS A 375 -11.98 26.95 -21.60
CA CYS A 375 -12.82 26.45 -22.68
C CYS A 375 -14.31 26.81 -22.48
N TYR A 376 -14.90 26.46 -21.33
CA TYR A 376 -16.31 26.71 -21.07
C TYR A 376 -16.66 28.22 -21.02
N PRO A 377 -15.93 29.09 -20.28
CA PRO A 377 -16.15 30.52 -20.33
C PRO A 377 -16.04 31.13 -21.74
N PHE A 378 -15.01 30.69 -22.50
CA PHE A 378 -14.83 31.15 -23.87
C PHE A 378 -16.02 30.77 -24.76
N LEU A 379 -16.44 29.50 -24.78
CA LEU A 379 -17.60 29.05 -25.55
C LEU A 379 -18.84 29.86 -25.23
N LYS A 380 -19.09 30.07 -23.94
CA LYS A 380 -20.27 30.81 -23.45
C LYS A 380 -20.30 32.26 -23.98
N TYR A 381 -19.17 32.97 -23.96
CA TYR A 381 -19.13 34.39 -24.36
C TYR A 381 -18.83 34.57 -25.86
N ASN A 382 -18.14 33.64 -26.49
CA ASN A 382 -17.86 33.70 -27.92
C ASN A 382 -19.11 33.48 -28.78
N TYR A 383 -19.93 32.51 -28.38
CA TYR A 383 -21.19 32.21 -29.12
C TYR A 383 -22.42 32.97 -28.60
N GLY A 384 -22.27 33.73 -27.48
CA GLY A 384 -23.32 34.57 -26.95
C GLY A 384 -23.52 35.85 -27.80
N SER A 385 -24.82 36.27 -28.00
CA SER A 385 -25.15 37.55 -28.61
C SER A 385 -24.57 38.72 -27.83
N PRO A 386 -23.85 39.69 -28.47
CA PRO A 386 -23.30 40.87 -27.78
C PRO A 386 -24.42 41.72 -27.12
N ILE A 387 -25.55 41.87 -27.79
CA ILE A 387 -26.68 42.66 -27.27
C ILE A 387 -27.24 42.04 -25.98
N ARG A 388 -27.41 40.70 -25.96
CA ARG A 388 -27.83 40.00 -24.73
C ARG A 388 -26.83 40.12 -23.62
N SER A 389 -25.53 40.15 -23.93
CA SER A 389 -24.49 40.31 -22.92
C SER A 389 -24.48 41.71 -22.29
N ILE A 390 -24.91 42.74 -23.01
CA ILE A 390 -25.04 44.11 -22.53
C ILE A 390 -26.34 44.33 -21.80
N GLN A 391 -27.45 43.79 -22.34
CA GLN A 391 -28.81 43.96 -21.74
C GLN A 391 -29.05 43.07 -20.54
N SER A 392 -28.30 41.99 -20.37
CA SER A 392 -28.45 41.05 -19.26
C SER A 392 -27.92 41.59 -17.92
N ILE A 393 -28.42 42.72 -17.48
CA ILE A 393 -28.30 43.16 -16.06
C ILE A 393 -29.23 42.28 -15.19
N GLY A 394 -30.03 41.41 -15.77
CA GLY A 394 -31.01 40.58 -15.14
C GLY A 394 -30.85 39.10 -15.49
N TRP A 395 -31.22 38.30 -14.62
CA TRP A 395 -31.36 36.84 -14.59
C TRP A 395 -31.57 36.18 -15.97
N SER A 396 -30.53 35.66 -16.55
CA SER A 396 -30.73 34.57 -17.49
C SER A 396 -30.87 33.25 -16.69
N ASN A 397 -32.07 32.68 -16.65
CA ASN A 397 -32.34 31.37 -16.03
C ASN A 397 -31.32 30.28 -16.46
N ARG A 398 -30.76 30.43 -17.66
CA ARG A 398 -29.77 29.52 -18.23
C ARG A 398 -28.42 29.59 -17.50
N SER A 399 -27.99 30.76 -17.03
CA SER A 399 -26.74 30.91 -16.29
C SER A 399 -26.82 30.38 -14.85
N VAL A 400 -28.01 30.44 -14.26
CA VAL A 400 -28.28 29.86 -12.94
C VAL A 400 -28.29 28.33 -13.02
N ARG A 401 -28.93 27.77 -14.04
CA ARG A 401 -28.97 26.31 -14.23
C ARG A 401 -27.59 25.69 -14.42
N SER A 402 -26.71 26.27 -15.23
CA SER A 402 -25.35 25.73 -15.42
C SER A 402 -24.52 25.72 -14.11
N ARG A 403 -24.63 26.78 -13.29
CA ARG A 403 -23.93 26.84 -12.00
C ARG A 403 -24.44 25.80 -11.00
N MET A 404 -25.77 25.59 -10.99
CA MET A 404 -26.38 24.57 -10.15
C MET A 404 -26.01 23.16 -10.61
N CYS A 405 -25.86 22.94 -11.92
CA CYS A 405 -25.36 21.70 -12.46
C CYS A 405 -23.92 21.42 -12.00
N PHE A 406 -23.01 22.40 -12.12
CA PHE A 406 -21.62 22.24 -11.62
C PHE A 406 -21.58 21.99 -10.13
N LEU A 407 -22.41 22.71 -9.32
CA LEU A 407 -22.51 22.45 -7.88
C LEU A 407 -23.07 21.05 -7.61
N GLY A 408 -24.05 20.60 -8.37
CA GLY A 408 -24.60 19.25 -8.25
C GLY A 408 -23.56 18.17 -8.52
N ILE A 409 -22.80 18.29 -9.61
CA ILE A 409 -21.70 17.37 -9.92
C ILE A 409 -20.65 17.39 -8.80
N GLN A 410 -20.30 18.58 -8.30
CA GLN A 410 -19.37 18.73 -7.19
C GLN A 410 -19.86 18.02 -5.93
N TYR A 411 -21.16 18.12 -5.60
CA TYR A 411 -21.75 17.37 -4.49
C TYR A 411 -21.72 15.85 -4.73
N ILE A 412 -21.97 15.37 -5.96
CA ILE A 412 -21.85 13.94 -6.28
C ILE A 412 -20.44 13.46 -5.97
N LEU A 413 -19.40 14.16 -6.46
CA LEU A 413 -18.01 13.81 -6.21
C LEU A 413 -17.67 13.84 -4.70
N THR A 414 -18.17 14.84 -3.98
CA THR A 414 -17.98 14.92 -2.52
C THR A 414 -18.67 13.77 -1.80
N PHE A 415 -19.89 13.41 -2.18
CA PHE A 415 -20.57 12.25 -1.61
C PHE A 415 -19.83 10.95 -1.89
N LEU A 416 -19.30 10.76 -3.09
CA LEU A 416 -18.49 9.58 -3.41
C LEU A 416 -17.29 9.46 -2.48
N LEU A 417 -16.55 10.54 -2.26
CA LEU A 417 -15.39 10.55 -1.36
C LEU A 417 -15.79 10.33 0.11
N VAL A 418 -16.87 10.96 0.58
CA VAL A 418 -17.33 10.83 1.97
C VAL A 418 -17.87 9.44 2.24
N VAL A 419 -18.68 8.89 1.35
CA VAL A 419 -19.22 7.51 1.48
C VAL A 419 -18.09 6.50 1.47
N SER A 420 -17.12 6.65 0.56
CA SER A 420 -15.94 5.78 0.53
C SER A 420 -15.13 5.88 1.82
N ALA A 421 -14.89 7.09 2.34
CA ALA A 421 -14.19 7.27 3.62
C ALA A 421 -14.91 6.58 4.78
N LEU A 422 -16.22 6.75 4.89
CA LEU A 422 -17.03 6.10 5.93
C LEU A 422 -17.01 4.57 5.79
N TYR A 423 -17.07 4.07 4.55
CA TYR A 423 -17.02 2.64 4.30
C TYR A 423 -15.65 2.05 4.66
N PHE A 424 -14.55 2.65 4.22
CA PHE A 424 -13.20 2.15 4.53
C PHE A 424 -12.89 2.20 6.03
N ASN A 425 -13.39 3.21 6.75
CA ASN A 425 -13.27 3.22 8.22
C ASN A 425 -14.07 2.06 8.85
N ARG A 426 -15.28 1.79 8.36
CA ARG A 426 -16.08 0.67 8.87
C ARG A 426 -15.46 -0.69 8.51
N GLN A 427 -14.89 -0.82 7.32
CA GLN A 427 -14.16 -2.02 6.91
C GLN A 427 -12.94 -2.24 7.79
N LEU A 428 -12.16 -1.19 8.03
CA LEU A 428 -10.99 -1.23 8.90
C LEU A 428 -11.37 -1.60 10.34
N ASP A 429 -12.43 -0.99 10.88
CA ASP A 429 -12.95 -1.31 12.21
C ASP A 429 -13.36 -2.78 12.31
N LEU A 430 -14.06 -3.31 11.29
CA LEU A 430 -14.40 -4.71 11.21
C LEU A 430 -13.14 -5.59 11.20
N LEU A 431 -12.13 -5.28 10.37
CA LEU A 431 -10.91 -6.07 10.27
C LEU A 431 -10.10 -6.07 11.57
N LEU A 432 -10.05 -4.94 12.29
CA LEU A 432 -9.30 -4.82 13.54
C LEU A 432 -9.99 -5.47 14.74
N HIS A 433 -11.33 -5.61 14.71
CA HIS A 433 -12.11 -6.17 15.82
C HIS A 433 -12.66 -7.57 15.55
N THR A 434 -12.50 -8.08 14.33
CA THR A 434 -12.86 -9.48 14.05
C THR A 434 -11.78 -10.39 14.62
N GLU A 435 -12.18 -11.33 15.44
CA GLU A 435 -11.28 -12.35 15.98
C GLU A 435 -10.75 -13.23 14.84
N PRO A 436 -9.42 -13.40 14.72
CA PRO A 436 -8.85 -14.19 13.63
C PRO A 436 -9.09 -15.71 13.81
N GLY A 437 -9.78 -16.13 14.88
CA GLY A 437 -10.06 -17.51 15.19
C GLY A 437 -8.98 -18.19 16.02
N PHE A 438 -8.02 -17.41 16.54
CA PHE A 438 -7.00 -17.89 17.46
C PHE A 438 -6.61 -16.80 18.47
N ARG A 439 -6.03 -17.20 19.61
CA ARG A 439 -5.53 -16.29 20.65
C ARG A 439 -4.35 -15.49 20.13
N THR A 440 -4.46 -14.15 20.13
CA THR A 440 -3.39 -13.22 19.72
C THR A 440 -2.72 -12.55 20.92
N LYS A 441 -3.44 -12.43 22.05
CA LYS A 441 -2.98 -11.69 23.22
C LYS A 441 -2.02 -12.49 24.07
N ASN A 442 -1.03 -11.79 24.64
CA ASN A 442 -0.04 -12.34 25.55
C ASN A 442 0.78 -13.49 24.93
N ILE A 443 1.12 -13.38 23.66
CA ILE A 443 2.00 -14.30 22.96
C ILE A 443 3.23 -13.54 22.46
N LEU A 444 4.39 -13.96 22.90
CA LEU A 444 5.69 -13.49 22.44
C LEU A 444 6.19 -14.40 21.33
N VAL A 445 6.64 -13.84 20.23
CA VAL A 445 7.33 -14.52 19.13
C VAL A 445 8.79 -14.08 19.18
N ALA A 446 9.71 -14.97 19.47
CA ALA A 446 11.11 -14.65 19.68
C ALA A 446 12.05 -15.61 18.96
N ASN A 447 13.11 -15.10 18.34
CA ASN A 447 14.19 -15.93 17.80
C ASN A 447 15.23 -16.13 18.90
N LEU A 448 15.23 -17.32 19.50
CA LEU A 448 16.09 -17.62 20.66
C LEU A 448 17.24 -18.57 20.31
N VAL A 449 17.16 -19.30 19.21
CA VAL A 449 18.25 -20.16 18.73
C VAL A 449 19.04 -19.43 17.66
N TYR A 450 20.33 -19.28 17.89
CA TYR A 450 21.26 -18.74 16.92
C TYR A 450 21.99 -19.91 16.25
N GLU A 451 21.44 -20.38 15.16
CA GLU A 451 22.15 -21.34 14.32
C GLU A 451 23.32 -20.64 13.64
N SER A 452 24.51 -21.15 13.85
CA SER A 452 25.65 -20.69 13.07
C SER A 452 25.54 -21.29 11.67
N ARG A 453 25.27 -20.44 10.66
CA ARG A 453 25.13 -20.83 9.26
C ARG A 453 26.46 -21.20 8.56
N ASP A 454 27.50 -21.53 9.31
CA ASP A 454 28.78 -21.98 8.75
C ASP A 454 28.70 -23.45 8.37
N PHE A 455 28.01 -23.74 7.28
CA PHE A 455 27.89 -25.10 6.73
C PHE A 455 29.21 -25.65 6.17
N ASN A 456 30.24 -24.80 5.98
CA ASN A 456 31.55 -25.24 5.51
C ASN A 456 32.40 -25.92 6.57
N ASN A 457 32.13 -25.64 7.85
CA ASN A 457 32.82 -26.20 9.00
C ASN A 457 31.84 -27.02 9.85
N PHE A 458 31.09 -27.93 9.23
CA PHE A 458 30.32 -28.91 9.98
C PHE A 458 31.30 -29.79 10.74
N SER A 459 31.52 -29.45 12.01
CA SER A 459 32.20 -30.35 12.92
C SER A 459 31.18 -30.99 13.84
N GLU A 460 31.29 -32.28 14.05
CA GLU A 460 30.43 -33.01 14.98
C GLU A 460 30.41 -32.36 16.39
N GLN A 461 31.55 -31.82 16.80
CA GLN A 461 31.66 -31.10 18.07
C GLN A 461 30.79 -29.82 18.12
N ARG A 462 30.74 -29.09 17.03
CA ARG A 462 29.92 -27.86 16.94
C ARG A 462 28.43 -28.19 16.94
N TYR A 463 28.03 -29.19 16.15
CA TYR A 463 26.67 -29.70 16.15
C TYR A 463 26.21 -30.14 17.56
N LEU A 464 27.06 -30.88 18.27
CA LEU A 464 26.78 -31.31 19.63
C LEU A 464 26.69 -30.13 20.61
N GLN A 465 27.52 -29.10 20.44
CA GLN A 465 27.44 -27.88 21.25
C GLN A 465 26.15 -27.10 21.00
N GLU A 466 25.75 -26.91 19.76
CA GLU A 466 24.51 -26.21 19.42
C GLU A 466 23.28 -26.97 19.91
N ARG A 467 23.30 -28.30 19.76
CA ARG A 467 22.27 -29.18 20.32
C ARG A 467 22.19 -29.09 21.84
N ALA A 468 23.32 -29.07 22.53
CA ALA A 468 23.37 -28.91 23.98
C ALA A 468 22.86 -27.54 24.41
N ARG A 469 23.18 -26.45 23.69
CA ARG A 469 22.64 -25.10 23.94
C ARG A 469 21.13 -25.04 23.76
N THR A 470 20.62 -25.62 22.69
CA THR A 470 19.17 -25.68 22.41
C THR A 470 18.45 -26.49 23.49
N GLN A 471 19.04 -27.60 23.95
CA GLN A 471 18.51 -28.39 25.05
C GLN A 471 18.49 -27.57 26.37
N ALA A 472 19.58 -26.91 26.71
CA ALA A 472 19.66 -26.05 27.89
C ALA A 472 18.64 -24.89 27.82
N LEU A 473 18.44 -24.32 26.65
CA LEU A 473 17.41 -23.29 26.42
C LEU A 473 16.00 -23.85 26.69
N ASN A 474 15.67 -25.02 26.13
CA ASN A 474 14.39 -25.66 26.35
C ASN A 474 14.14 -25.98 27.84
N GLU A 475 15.15 -26.48 28.54
CA GLU A 475 15.06 -26.73 29.99
C GLU A 475 14.79 -25.44 30.79
N LYS A 476 15.45 -24.33 30.40
CA LYS A 476 15.21 -23.01 31.02
C LYS A 476 13.80 -22.47 30.71
N ILE A 477 13.34 -22.62 29.48
CA ILE A 477 11.98 -22.20 29.09
C ILE A 477 10.94 -22.99 29.87
N LEU A 478 11.11 -24.33 29.99
CA LEU A 478 10.23 -25.19 30.77
C LEU A 478 10.21 -24.84 32.26
N ALA A 479 11.34 -24.41 32.82
CA ALA A 479 11.48 -24.01 34.21
C ALA A 479 10.97 -22.60 34.52
N CYS A 480 10.62 -21.82 33.52
CA CYS A 480 10.20 -20.42 33.70
C CYS A 480 8.77 -20.34 34.27
N PRO A 481 8.56 -19.69 35.43
CA PRO A 481 7.23 -19.59 36.05
C PRO A 481 6.27 -18.62 35.33
N PHE A 482 6.80 -17.86 34.36
CA PHE A 482 6.02 -16.88 33.59
C PHE A 482 5.60 -17.42 32.22
N ILE A 483 5.74 -18.71 31.93
CA ILE A 483 5.37 -19.35 30.69
C ILE A 483 4.20 -20.28 30.92
N GLU A 484 3.07 -20.02 30.24
CA GLU A 484 1.90 -20.91 30.25
C GLU A 484 2.09 -22.06 29.25
N TYR A 485 2.42 -21.70 28.01
CA TYR A 485 2.68 -22.62 26.90
C TYR A 485 3.84 -22.09 26.06
N HIS A 486 4.54 -22.99 25.41
CA HIS A 486 5.55 -22.61 24.44
C HIS A 486 5.63 -23.65 23.32
N GLN A 487 6.11 -23.20 22.17
CA GLN A 487 6.56 -24.09 21.09
C GLN A 487 7.75 -23.49 20.38
N SER A 488 8.62 -24.33 19.86
CA SER A 488 9.63 -23.96 18.88
C SER A 488 9.11 -24.28 17.48
N CYS A 489 9.30 -23.39 16.52
CA CYS A 489 8.77 -23.50 15.17
C CYS A 489 9.66 -22.78 14.16
N TYR A 490 9.47 -23.06 12.88
CA TYR A 490 10.11 -22.33 11.79
C TYR A 490 9.31 -21.09 11.43
N GLU A 491 7.99 -21.23 11.28
CA GLU A 491 7.07 -20.16 10.89
C GLU A 491 6.11 -19.79 12.05
N SER A 492 5.69 -18.55 12.08
CA SER A 492 4.65 -18.08 12.98
C SER A 492 3.26 -18.46 12.45
N ILE A 493 2.26 -18.53 13.35
CA ILE A 493 0.86 -18.85 12.99
C ILE A 493 0.27 -17.94 11.90
N ILE A 494 0.78 -16.71 11.75
CA ILE A 494 0.32 -15.73 10.76
C ILE A 494 1.18 -15.67 9.51
N GLU A 495 2.26 -16.42 9.44
CA GLU A 495 3.15 -16.44 8.27
C GLU A 495 2.64 -17.43 7.22
N LYS A 496 2.95 -17.15 5.96
CA LYS A 496 2.76 -18.12 4.89
C LYS A 496 3.66 -19.32 5.15
N THR A 497 3.12 -20.51 5.01
CA THR A 497 3.84 -21.76 5.15
C THR A 497 4.01 -22.39 3.79
N TYR A 498 5.05 -23.24 3.67
CA TYR A 498 5.21 -24.11 2.50
C TYR A 498 4.03 -25.07 2.39
N GLY A 499 3.64 -25.42 1.18
CA GLY A 499 2.59 -26.38 0.94
C GLY A 499 2.94 -27.35 -0.18
N THR A 500 2.17 -28.43 -0.28
CA THR A 500 2.28 -29.42 -1.33
C THR A 500 0.93 -30.05 -1.64
N ASN A 501 0.83 -30.76 -2.75
CA ASN A 501 -0.38 -31.48 -3.09
C ASN A 501 -0.51 -32.77 -2.27
N TYR A 502 -1.69 -32.96 -1.67
CA TYR A 502 -2.10 -34.18 -1.01
C TYR A 502 -3.20 -34.87 -1.80
N ILE A 503 -3.16 -36.19 -1.85
CA ILE A 503 -4.12 -37.02 -2.55
C ILE A 503 -4.92 -37.81 -1.53
N ASN A 504 -6.25 -37.86 -1.67
CA ASN A 504 -7.13 -38.68 -0.89
C ASN A 504 -7.24 -40.12 -1.42
N ALA A 505 -7.97 -41.01 -0.72
CA ALA A 505 -8.18 -42.39 -1.13
C ALA A 505 -8.91 -42.55 -2.48
N LYS A 506 -9.67 -41.51 -2.91
CA LYS A 506 -10.40 -41.49 -4.16
C LYS A 506 -9.54 -41.00 -5.35
N GLY A 507 -8.30 -40.57 -5.10
CA GLY A 507 -7.40 -40.03 -6.10
C GLY A 507 -7.60 -38.54 -6.38
N GLU A 508 -8.39 -37.83 -5.60
CA GLU A 508 -8.57 -36.38 -5.71
C GLU A 508 -7.43 -35.66 -5.01
N SER A 509 -6.87 -34.66 -5.67
CA SER A 509 -5.70 -33.88 -5.19
C SER A 509 -6.10 -32.48 -4.79
N ALA A 510 -5.50 -31.98 -3.71
CA ALA A 510 -5.61 -30.60 -3.30
C ALA A 510 -4.29 -30.08 -2.73
N TYR A 511 -4.00 -28.81 -2.99
CA TYR A 511 -2.85 -28.10 -2.41
C TYR A 511 -3.16 -27.73 -0.97
N LEU A 512 -2.36 -28.22 -0.03
CA LEU A 512 -2.47 -27.90 1.40
C LEU A 512 -1.19 -27.26 1.90
N ASN A 513 -1.33 -26.22 2.68
CA ASN A 513 -0.22 -25.66 3.45
C ASN A 513 0.16 -26.63 4.57
N ILE A 514 1.45 -26.78 4.82
CA ILE A 514 1.98 -27.65 5.88
C ILE A 514 2.43 -26.78 7.03
N MET A 515 2.03 -27.14 8.25
CA MET A 515 2.50 -26.48 9.45
C MET A 515 3.00 -27.53 10.46
N TYR A 516 4.28 -27.42 10.84
CA TYR A 516 4.86 -28.28 11.87
C TYR A 516 4.58 -27.67 13.24
N VAL A 517 3.85 -28.41 14.08
CA VAL A 517 3.36 -27.87 15.35
C VAL A 517 3.63 -28.84 16.51
N SER A 518 3.75 -28.28 17.72
CA SER A 518 3.78 -29.08 18.94
C SER A 518 2.37 -29.55 19.33
N PRO A 519 2.20 -30.61 20.14
CA PRO A 519 0.90 -31.01 20.66
C PRO A 519 0.16 -29.90 21.44
N GLN A 520 0.89 -28.95 22.02
CA GLN A 520 0.35 -27.83 22.80
C GLN A 520 -0.14 -26.66 21.93
N PHE A 521 0.18 -26.65 20.63
CA PHE A 521 -0.13 -25.56 19.70
C PHE A 521 -1.61 -25.15 19.74
N PHE A 522 -2.50 -26.12 19.61
CA PHE A 522 -3.94 -25.85 19.54
C PHE A 522 -4.48 -25.28 20.86
N ARG A 523 -3.95 -25.76 22.01
CA ARG A 523 -4.31 -25.21 23.34
C ARG A 523 -3.71 -23.81 23.55
N MET A 524 -2.48 -23.59 23.11
CA MET A 524 -1.80 -22.29 23.25
C MET A 524 -2.52 -21.18 22.49
N PHE A 525 -3.08 -21.53 21.33
CA PHE A 525 -3.78 -20.58 20.47
C PHE A 525 -5.32 -20.63 20.61
N ASP A 526 -5.86 -21.40 21.56
CA ASP A 526 -7.30 -21.58 21.78
C ASP A 526 -8.05 -22.00 20.48
N ILE A 527 -7.44 -22.91 19.70
CA ILE A 527 -8.03 -23.44 18.47
C ILE A 527 -8.90 -24.65 18.83
N ASP A 528 -10.19 -24.60 18.52
CA ASP A 528 -11.15 -25.65 18.82
C ASP A 528 -10.91 -26.91 17.96
N ILE A 529 -10.89 -28.07 18.61
CA ILE A 529 -10.92 -29.39 17.95
C ILE A 529 -12.40 -29.75 17.72
N GLU A 530 -12.81 -29.82 16.46
CA GLU A 530 -14.21 -30.12 16.10
C GLU A 530 -14.50 -31.63 16.08
N GLU A 531 -13.54 -32.43 15.59
CA GLU A 531 -13.67 -33.88 15.51
C GLU A 531 -12.33 -34.55 15.87
N GLY A 532 -12.37 -35.70 16.51
CA GLY A 532 -11.19 -36.49 16.85
C GLY A 532 -10.45 -36.05 18.10
N SER A 533 -9.19 -36.39 18.20
CA SER A 533 -8.31 -36.03 19.32
C SER A 533 -6.84 -35.98 18.91
N ILE A 534 -6.07 -35.16 19.62
CA ILE A 534 -4.65 -34.97 19.40
C ILE A 534 -3.88 -35.55 20.58
N PRO A 535 -3.00 -36.56 20.37
CA PRO A 535 -2.23 -37.16 21.45
C PRO A 535 -1.21 -36.18 22.03
N GLU A 536 -1.03 -36.16 23.35
CA GLU A 536 -0.08 -35.29 24.03
C GLU A 536 1.40 -35.67 23.74
N LYS A 537 1.64 -36.96 23.47
CA LYS A 537 2.95 -37.50 23.10
C LYS A 537 2.81 -38.37 21.88
N PRO A 538 2.86 -37.84 20.67
CA PRO A 538 2.80 -38.63 19.47
C PRO A 538 4.01 -39.54 19.34
N GLU A 539 3.84 -40.84 19.20
CA GLU A 539 4.90 -41.81 18.93
C GLU A 539 5.44 -41.67 17.47
N ARG A 540 4.57 -41.18 16.58
CA ARG A 540 4.84 -40.86 15.17
C ARG A 540 4.19 -39.53 14.85
N SER A 541 4.59 -38.91 13.73
CA SER A 541 3.91 -37.74 13.21
C SER A 541 2.40 -37.97 13.10
N THR A 542 1.63 -37.13 13.74
CA THR A 542 0.18 -37.16 13.74
C THR A 542 -0.33 -36.06 12.85
N TYR A 543 -1.26 -36.35 11.95
CA TYR A 543 -1.79 -35.38 11.02
C TYR A 543 -3.16 -34.87 11.45
N VAL A 544 -3.33 -33.55 11.39
CA VAL A 544 -4.57 -32.82 11.71
C VAL A 544 -4.91 -31.93 10.53
N LEU A 545 -6.18 -31.84 10.16
CA LEU A 545 -6.65 -30.94 9.09
C LEU A 545 -7.51 -29.81 9.68
N ASN A 546 -7.49 -28.65 9.04
CA ASN A 546 -8.55 -27.68 9.29
C ASN A 546 -9.78 -27.96 8.41
N ARG A 547 -10.90 -27.30 8.70
CA ARG A 547 -12.15 -27.52 7.95
C ARG A 547 -12.03 -27.16 6.46
N ALA A 548 -11.23 -26.14 6.12
CA ALA A 548 -10.94 -25.76 4.74
C ALA A 548 -10.22 -26.89 3.97
N ALA A 549 -9.26 -27.58 4.60
CA ALA A 549 -8.56 -28.70 3.99
C ALA A 549 -9.47 -29.94 3.81
N MET A 550 -10.36 -30.22 4.79
CA MET A 550 -11.39 -31.25 4.65
C MET A 550 -12.26 -31.01 3.41
N LYS A 551 -12.69 -29.77 3.23
CA LYS A 551 -13.49 -29.36 2.07
C LYS A 551 -12.69 -29.44 0.76
N ALA A 552 -11.44 -29.00 0.75
CA ALA A 552 -10.59 -29.04 -0.45
C ALA A 552 -10.33 -30.48 -0.93
N LEU A 553 -10.24 -31.44 -0.02
CA LEU A 553 -10.07 -32.87 -0.30
C LEU A 553 -11.38 -33.64 -0.39
N ASN A 554 -12.53 -32.96 -0.40
CA ASN A 554 -13.88 -33.57 -0.50
C ASN A 554 -14.17 -34.65 0.57
N PHE A 555 -13.63 -34.49 1.81
CA PHE A 555 -13.95 -35.38 2.91
C PHE A 555 -15.30 -35.02 3.55
N SER A 556 -16.13 -36.01 3.80
CA SER A 556 -17.42 -35.84 4.47
C SER A 556 -17.31 -36.03 5.99
N SER A 557 -16.37 -36.85 6.46
CA SER A 557 -16.18 -37.18 7.88
C SER A 557 -14.70 -37.51 8.17
N LEU A 558 -14.30 -37.39 9.44
CA LEU A 558 -12.97 -37.76 9.90
C LEU A 558 -12.62 -39.23 9.62
N GLY A 559 -13.60 -40.16 9.73
CA GLY A 559 -13.38 -41.60 9.51
C GLY A 559 -12.93 -41.95 8.07
N GLU A 560 -13.23 -41.11 7.10
CA GLU A 560 -12.79 -41.29 5.69
C GLU A 560 -11.49 -40.55 5.38
N ALA A 561 -11.01 -39.71 6.30
CA ALA A 561 -9.91 -38.81 6.04
C ALA A 561 -8.57 -39.55 6.14
N ALA A 562 -8.03 -39.91 5.00
CA ALA A 562 -6.68 -40.43 4.84
C ALA A 562 -6.03 -39.78 3.63
N VAL A 563 -4.80 -39.32 3.80
CA VAL A 563 -4.06 -38.59 2.77
C VAL A 563 -2.66 -39.15 2.56
N VAL A 564 -2.14 -38.94 1.38
CA VAL A 564 -0.73 -39.17 1.09
C VAL A 564 -0.22 -37.96 0.31
N GLU A 565 0.97 -37.53 0.61
CA GLU A 565 1.65 -36.51 -0.18
C GLU A 565 1.80 -37.00 -1.62
N ASP A 566 1.39 -36.20 -2.61
CA ASP A 566 1.44 -36.57 -4.01
C ASP A 566 2.85 -37.02 -4.45
N ASN A 567 3.85 -36.30 -4.05
CA ASN A 567 5.24 -36.64 -4.30
C ASN A 567 5.65 -38.01 -3.74
N ARG A 568 5.13 -38.37 -2.55
CA ARG A 568 5.41 -39.66 -1.94
C ARG A 568 4.70 -40.81 -2.68
N LYS A 569 3.46 -40.58 -3.09
CA LYS A 569 2.66 -41.57 -3.85
C LYS A 569 3.26 -41.80 -5.24
N ARG A 570 3.83 -40.76 -5.85
CA ARG A 570 4.48 -40.88 -7.16
C ARG A 570 5.81 -41.62 -7.09
N ARG A 571 6.57 -41.47 -5.99
CA ARG A 571 7.81 -42.28 -5.76
C ARG A 571 7.51 -43.72 -5.42
N ASP A 572 6.45 -43.98 -4.70
CA ASP A 572 5.99 -45.29 -4.27
C ASP A 572 4.49 -45.39 -4.43
N ALA A 573 4.03 -46.06 -5.48
CA ALA A 573 2.60 -46.27 -5.75
C ALA A 573 1.87 -46.95 -4.57
N ASN A 574 2.61 -47.67 -3.72
CA ASN A 574 2.10 -48.33 -2.53
C ASN A 574 2.37 -47.53 -1.25
N ALA A 575 2.77 -46.27 -1.35
CA ALA A 575 3.00 -45.44 -0.18
C ALA A 575 1.76 -45.46 0.77
N PRO A 576 1.97 -45.75 2.05
CA PRO A 576 0.88 -45.86 2.97
C PRO A 576 0.23 -44.48 3.14
N MET A 577 -1.10 -44.45 3.14
CA MET A 577 -1.86 -43.25 3.47
C MET A 577 -1.76 -42.98 4.97
N SER A 578 -1.58 -41.71 5.29
CA SER A 578 -1.60 -41.24 6.68
C SER A 578 -3.04 -40.91 7.06
N THR A 579 -3.51 -41.52 8.14
CA THR A 579 -4.84 -41.23 8.70
C THR A 579 -4.85 -39.89 9.43
N ILE A 580 -5.92 -39.16 9.32
CA ILE A 580 -6.12 -37.89 10.02
C ILE A 580 -6.69 -38.20 11.42
N SER A 581 -6.05 -37.62 12.43
CA SER A 581 -6.41 -37.87 13.84
C SER A 581 -7.46 -36.91 14.39
N ALA A 582 -7.49 -35.68 13.84
CA ALA A 582 -8.44 -34.66 14.28
C ALA A 582 -8.72 -33.64 13.16
N VAL A 583 -9.86 -32.98 13.28
CA VAL A 583 -10.24 -31.82 12.49
C VAL A 583 -10.37 -30.62 13.42
N VAL A 584 -9.73 -29.53 13.07
CA VAL A 584 -9.76 -28.26 13.81
C VAL A 584 -10.54 -27.20 13.06
N LYS A 585 -11.08 -26.26 13.83
CA LYS A 585 -11.77 -25.10 13.29
C LYS A 585 -10.83 -24.23 12.45
N ASP A 586 -11.37 -23.63 11.39
CA ASP A 586 -10.64 -22.70 10.58
C ASP A 586 -10.26 -21.44 11.35
N TYR A 587 -9.07 -20.97 11.11
CA TYR A 587 -8.63 -19.64 11.52
C TYR A 587 -7.97 -18.89 10.35
N TYR A 588 -7.82 -17.59 10.49
CA TYR A 588 -7.25 -16.74 9.46
C TYR A 588 -5.77 -16.49 9.75
N ASN A 589 -4.88 -17.18 9.06
CA ASN A 589 -3.43 -17.05 9.21
C ASN A 589 -2.81 -15.88 8.44
N GLY A 590 -3.63 -15.05 7.80
CA GLY A 590 -3.21 -13.87 7.05
C GLY A 590 -4.27 -12.79 7.11
N HIS A 591 -4.33 -11.99 6.06
CA HIS A 591 -5.33 -10.94 5.95
C HIS A 591 -6.75 -11.54 5.88
N LEU A 592 -7.66 -11.08 6.74
CA LEU A 592 -9.04 -11.61 6.85
C LEU A 592 -9.83 -11.63 5.54
N THR A 593 -9.49 -10.74 4.60
CA THR A 593 -10.16 -10.69 3.29
C THR A 593 -9.83 -11.89 2.40
N ALA A 594 -8.70 -12.58 2.63
CA ALA A 594 -8.28 -13.74 1.84
C ALA A 594 -8.97 -15.05 2.26
N GLY A 595 -9.53 -15.10 3.48
CA GLY A 595 -10.16 -16.31 4.01
C GLY A 595 -9.18 -17.27 4.69
N ALA A 596 -9.71 -18.39 5.18
CA ALA A 596 -8.92 -19.44 5.79
C ALA A 596 -8.25 -20.30 4.71
N VAL A 597 -6.96 -20.61 4.91
CA VAL A 597 -6.17 -21.42 3.97
C VAL A 597 -6.29 -22.90 4.33
N PRO A 598 -6.52 -23.80 3.34
CA PRO A 598 -6.47 -25.24 3.56
C PRO A 598 -5.11 -25.67 4.14
N THR A 599 -5.11 -26.20 5.36
CA THR A 599 -3.87 -26.49 6.09
C THR A 599 -3.88 -27.88 6.68
N ILE A 600 -2.76 -28.59 6.53
CA ILE A 600 -2.44 -29.83 7.23
C ILE A 600 -1.40 -29.51 8.31
N TYR A 601 -1.69 -29.92 9.53
CA TYR A 601 -0.76 -29.80 10.65
C TYR A 601 -0.07 -31.13 10.88
N GLU A 602 1.24 -31.11 10.84
CA GLU A 602 2.05 -32.25 11.29
C GLU A 602 2.45 -32.03 12.74
N VAL A 603 1.75 -32.74 13.62
CA VAL A 603 1.99 -32.67 15.07
C VAL A 603 3.19 -33.58 15.38
N SER A 604 4.32 -32.97 15.70
CA SER A 604 5.56 -33.68 15.99
C SER A 604 6.37 -32.93 17.03
N GLY A 605 7.44 -33.54 17.53
CA GLY A 605 8.41 -32.89 18.39
C GLY A 605 9.45 -32.07 17.64
N PHE A 606 9.24 -31.81 16.34
CA PHE A 606 10.16 -31.04 15.50
C PHE A 606 10.13 -29.58 15.92
N GLY A 607 11.28 -28.99 16.21
CA GLY A 607 11.43 -27.61 16.64
C GLY A 607 12.25 -26.79 15.68
N GLY A 608 11.99 -25.48 15.63
CA GLY A 608 12.73 -24.49 14.86
C GLY A 608 13.44 -23.46 15.76
N PRO A 609 14.13 -22.50 15.17
CA PRO A 609 14.88 -21.48 15.90
C PRO A 609 14.00 -20.42 16.57
N ARG A 610 12.73 -20.35 16.18
CA ARG A 610 11.75 -19.39 16.69
C ARG A 610 10.91 -20.02 17.79
N TYR A 611 10.68 -19.27 18.84
CA TYR A 611 9.81 -19.66 19.95
C TYR A 611 8.56 -18.76 19.97
N GLN A 612 7.40 -19.41 20.07
CA GLN A 612 6.15 -18.76 20.42
C GLN A 612 5.85 -19.10 21.88
N ILE A 613 5.67 -18.07 22.70
CA ILE A 613 5.58 -18.22 24.16
C ILE A 613 4.33 -17.50 24.65
N ALA A 614 3.37 -18.25 25.19
CA ALA A 614 2.21 -17.69 25.88
C ALA A 614 2.56 -17.40 27.34
N TYR A 615 2.16 -16.22 27.81
CA TYR A 615 2.47 -15.76 29.18
C TYR A 615 1.23 -15.14 29.84
N PRO A 616 1.15 -15.12 31.20
CA PRO A 616 0.03 -14.53 31.94
C PRO A 616 -0.01 -13.01 31.76
N GLU A 617 -1.20 -12.43 31.81
CA GLU A 617 -1.39 -10.98 31.74
C GLU A 617 -0.56 -10.26 32.84
N GLY A 618 0.06 -9.15 32.46
CA GLY A 618 0.91 -8.35 33.36
C GLY A 618 2.34 -8.87 33.56
N ARG A 619 2.72 -10.06 33.07
CA ARG A 619 4.05 -10.65 33.23
C ARG A 619 5.01 -10.42 32.04
N LYS A 620 4.64 -9.54 31.14
CA LYS A 620 5.44 -9.22 29.92
C LYS A 620 6.90 -8.86 30.24
N GLN A 621 7.12 -7.96 31.20
CA GLN A 621 8.47 -7.49 31.54
C GLN A 621 9.28 -8.55 32.28
N ASP A 622 8.63 -9.32 33.15
CA ASP A 622 9.27 -10.40 33.89
C ASP A 622 9.77 -11.50 32.93
N LEU A 623 8.95 -11.86 31.93
CA LEU A 623 9.32 -12.81 30.89
C LEU A 623 10.51 -12.30 30.06
N LEU A 624 10.47 -11.03 29.61
CA LEU A 624 11.57 -10.47 28.82
C LEU A 624 12.89 -10.44 29.60
N ASN A 625 12.85 -10.06 30.88
CA ASN A 625 14.03 -10.05 31.73
C ASN A 625 14.59 -11.47 31.91
N TYR A 626 13.72 -12.44 32.17
CA TYR A 626 14.12 -13.84 32.31
C TYR A 626 14.77 -14.38 31.03
N LEU A 627 14.19 -14.08 29.88
CA LEU A 627 14.75 -14.51 28.58
C LEU A 627 16.10 -13.84 28.31
N LYS A 628 16.28 -12.55 28.63
CA LYS A 628 17.56 -11.85 28.49
C LYS A 628 18.63 -12.50 29.32
N GLU A 629 18.38 -12.79 30.62
CA GLU A 629 19.31 -13.48 31.49
C GLU A 629 19.64 -14.89 31.00
N THR A 630 18.62 -15.62 30.51
CA THR A 630 18.77 -16.96 29.91
C THR A 630 19.67 -16.92 28.67
N MET A 631 19.42 -15.97 27.77
CA MET A 631 20.23 -15.79 26.55
C MET A 631 21.67 -15.39 26.87
N LYS A 632 21.87 -14.52 27.85
CA LYS A 632 23.21 -14.17 28.36
C LYS A 632 23.95 -15.38 28.89
N GLY A 633 23.26 -16.23 29.65
CA GLY A 633 23.87 -17.43 30.24
C GLY A 633 24.25 -18.50 29.22
N ILE A 634 23.46 -18.67 28.15
CA ILE A 634 23.65 -19.73 27.15
C ILE A 634 24.50 -19.26 25.95
N TYR A 635 24.23 -18.05 25.45
CA TYR A 635 24.84 -17.53 24.22
C TYR A 635 25.80 -16.35 24.45
N GLY A 636 25.96 -15.90 25.70
CA GLY A 636 26.84 -14.77 26.04
C GLY A 636 26.33 -13.39 25.64
N ALA A 637 25.05 -13.28 25.17
CA ALA A 637 24.47 -12.01 24.78
C ALA A 637 23.01 -11.91 25.26
N GLU A 638 22.63 -10.72 25.72
CA GLU A 638 21.26 -10.45 26.19
C GLU A 638 20.27 -10.16 25.06
N GLU A 639 20.76 -9.81 23.88
CA GLU A 639 19.96 -9.34 22.76
C GLU A 639 19.41 -10.50 21.95
N PHE A 640 18.12 -10.44 21.67
CA PHE A 640 17.42 -11.32 20.75
C PHE A 640 16.29 -10.55 20.07
N THR A 641 15.90 -10.99 18.88
CA THR A 641 14.76 -10.40 18.15
C THR A 641 13.47 -11.01 18.66
N TYR A 642 12.50 -10.15 18.93
CA TYR A 642 11.18 -10.57 19.36
C TYR A 642 10.10 -9.59 18.88
N THR A 643 8.90 -10.10 18.73
CA THR A 643 7.67 -9.34 18.48
C THR A 643 6.56 -9.86 19.37
N PHE A 644 5.48 -9.11 19.48
CA PHE A 644 4.25 -9.60 20.08
C PHE A 644 3.25 -9.93 18.98
N LEU A 645 2.67 -11.11 19.07
CA LEU A 645 1.75 -11.61 18.03
C LEU A 645 0.59 -10.63 17.76
N GLU A 646 0.11 -9.95 18.79
CA GLU A 646 -0.91 -8.90 18.64
C GLU A 646 -0.44 -7.74 17.75
N ASP A 647 0.82 -7.34 17.89
CA ASP A 647 1.41 -6.27 17.06
C ASP A 647 1.67 -6.75 15.64
N ASP A 648 2.06 -8.02 15.46
CA ASP A 648 2.26 -8.64 14.16
C ASP A 648 0.92 -8.75 13.42
N VAL A 649 -0.16 -9.18 14.08
CA VAL A 649 -1.52 -9.20 13.52
C VAL A 649 -1.98 -7.80 13.14
N LYS A 650 -1.75 -6.78 13.99
CA LYS A 650 -2.07 -5.39 13.63
C LYS A 650 -1.27 -4.91 12.43
N ALA A 651 -0.05 -5.40 12.26
CA ALA A 651 0.81 -5.03 11.15
C ALA A 651 0.25 -5.47 9.80
N LEU A 652 -0.53 -6.57 9.74
CA LEU A 652 -1.20 -7.03 8.52
C LEU A 652 -2.16 -5.97 7.95
N TYR A 653 -2.74 -5.11 8.81
CA TYR A 653 -3.74 -4.10 8.43
C TYR A 653 -3.17 -2.70 8.28
N LYS A 654 -1.83 -2.51 8.30
CA LYS A 654 -1.21 -1.18 8.15
C LYS A 654 -1.58 -0.49 6.84
N GLU A 655 -1.67 -1.27 5.74
CA GLU A 655 -2.03 -0.70 4.44
C GLU A 655 -3.51 -0.28 4.41
N ASP A 656 -4.42 -1.04 5.03
CA ASP A 656 -5.83 -0.65 5.17
C ASP A 656 -6.00 0.61 6.01
N GLN A 657 -5.23 0.73 7.11
CA GLN A 657 -5.21 1.95 7.94
C GLN A 657 -4.73 3.16 7.14
N LYS A 658 -3.73 2.98 6.29
CA LYS A 658 -3.20 4.01 5.41
C LYS A 658 -4.26 4.45 4.39
N ILE A 659 -4.93 3.50 3.72
CA ILE A 659 -5.99 3.76 2.75
C ILE A 659 -7.15 4.51 3.43
N ALA A 660 -7.63 4.04 4.57
CA ALA A 660 -8.69 4.70 5.33
C ALA A 660 -8.31 6.13 5.72
N SER A 661 -7.07 6.34 6.16
CA SER A 661 -6.56 7.68 6.52
C SER A 661 -6.48 8.62 5.32
N ILE A 662 -6.06 8.12 4.17
CA ILE A 662 -6.04 8.87 2.90
C ILE A 662 -7.46 9.31 2.54
N TYR A 663 -8.42 8.38 2.55
CA TYR A 663 -9.81 8.71 2.25
C TYR A 663 -10.40 9.73 3.22
N ASN A 664 -10.08 9.63 4.51
CA ASN A 664 -10.56 10.58 5.53
C ASN A 664 -10.06 12.01 5.24
N ILE A 665 -8.77 12.15 4.96
CA ILE A 665 -8.17 13.46 4.65
C ILE A 665 -8.79 14.03 3.39
N PHE A 666 -8.92 13.23 2.34
CA PHE A 666 -9.46 13.72 1.07
C PHE A 666 -10.96 13.99 1.13
N ALA A 667 -11.73 13.21 1.87
CA ALA A 667 -13.13 13.51 2.14
C ALA A 667 -13.29 14.84 2.87
N LEU A 668 -12.47 15.11 3.89
CA LEU A 668 -12.47 16.37 4.61
C LEU A 668 -12.14 17.56 3.69
N ILE A 669 -11.11 17.42 2.85
CA ILE A 669 -10.72 18.45 1.90
C ILE A 669 -11.80 18.65 0.83
N ALA A 670 -12.41 17.57 0.32
CA ALA A 670 -13.51 17.65 -0.64
C ALA A 670 -14.71 18.40 -0.07
N ILE A 671 -15.07 18.15 1.19
CA ILE A 671 -16.12 18.88 1.90
C ILE A 671 -15.73 20.36 1.99
N ALA A 672 -14.52 20.69 2.42
CA ALA A 672 -14.04 22.06 2.55
C ALA A 672 -14.07 22.80 1.19
N VAL A 673 -13.59 22.18 0.11
CA VAL A 673 -13.63 22.74 -1.24
C VAL A 673 -15.06 22.93 -1.74
N SER A 674 -15.97 21.96 -1.47
CA SER A 674 -17.39 22.09 -1.79
C SER A 674 -18.06 23.24 -1.03
N CYS A 675 -17.71 23.42 0.24
CA CYS A 675 -18.19 24.56 1.04
C CYS A 675 -17.67 25.89 0.52
N LEU A 676 -16.41 25.98 0.08
CA LEU A 676 -15.88 27.19 -0.56
C LEU A 676 -16.63 27.51 -1.88
N GLY A 677 -16.96 26.49 -2.67
CA GLY A 677 -17.78 26.62 -3.87
C GLY A 677 -19.19 27.14 -3.56
N LEU A 678 -19.85 26.48 -2.62
CA LEU A 678 -21.18 26.89 -2.14
C LEU A 678 -21.16 28.32 -1.57
N PHE A 679 -20.14 28.64 -0.78
CA PHE A 679 -19.93 29.97 -0.20
C PHE A 679 -19.84 31.02 -1.30
N GLY A 680 -19.04 30.80 -2.34
CA GLY A 680 -18.92 31.75 -3.44
C GLY A 680 -20.22 31.95 -4.21
N ILE A 681 -20.91 30.82 -4.55
CA ILE A 681 -22.17 30.85 -5.29
C ILE A 681 -23.26 31.58 -4.50
N SER A 682 -23.43 31.23 -3.22
CA SER A 682 -24.45 31.80 -2.37
C SER A 682 -24.19 33.27 -2.09
N LEU A 683 -22.94 33.70 -1.88
CA LEU A 683 -22.55 35.08 -1.74
C LEU A 683 -22.96 35.93 -2.97
N PHE A 684 -22.76 35.35 -4.16
CA PHE A 684 -23.16 35.99 -5.41
C PHE A 684 -24.68 36.08 -5.56
N ASP A 685 -25.38 34.96 -5.33
CA ASP A 685 -26.86 34.92 -5.42
C ASP A 685 -27.51 35.88 -4.41
N ILE A 686 -26.99 35.98 -3.19
CA ILE A 686 -27.48 36.89 -2.15
C ILE A 686 -27.27 38.35 -2.57
N ARG A 687 -26.05 38.70 -3.06
CA ARG A 687 -25.76 40.06 -3.51
C ARG A 687 -26.65 40.51 -4.66
N GLN A 688 -26.97 39.63 -5.59
CA GLN A 688 -27.88 39.90 -6.68
C GLN A 688 -29.32 40.15 -6.21
N ARG A 689 -29.70 39.54 -5.09
CA ARG A 689 -31.05 39.64 -4.52
C ARG A 689 -31.18 40.68 -3.38
N TYR A 690 -30.12 41.46 -3.13
CA TYR A 690 -30.14 42.43 -2.04
C TYR A 690 -31.37 43.36 -2.08
N ARG A 691 -31.73 43.87 -3.26
CA ARG A 691 -32.92 44.70 -3.47
C ARG A 691 -34.23 43.94 -3.19
N GLU A 692 -34.35 42.71 -3.67
CA GLU A 692 -35.51 41.84 -3.39
C GLU A 692 -35.63 41.55 -1.88
N ILE A 693 -34.51 41.25 -1.23
CA ILE A 693 -34.43 40.99 0.20
C ILE A 693 -34.78 42.26 1.00
N ALA A 694 -34.27 43.41 0.59
CA ALA A 694 -34.56 44.72 1.25
C ALA A 694 -36.04 45.08 1.12
N ILE A 695 -36.63 44.95 -0.05
CA ILE A 695 -38.06 45.21 -0.29
C ILE A 695 -38.93 44.26 0.55
N ARG A 696 -38.65 42.96 0.56
CA ARG A 696 -39.40 41.99 1.38
C ARG A 696 -39.28 42.26 2.87
N LYS A 697 -38.09 42.69 3.35
CA LYS A 697 -37.86 43.06 4.72
C LYS A 697 -38.62 44.33 5.08
N ALA A 698 -38.65 45.32 4.19
CA ALA A 698 -39.46 46.52 4.37
C ALA A 698 -40.99 46.24 4.43
N HIS A 699 -41.44 45.18 3.76
CA HIS A 699 -42.81 44.68 3.83
C HIS A 699 -43.05 43.67 4.96
N GLY A 700 -42.15 43.56 5.95
CA GLY A 700 -42.35 42.75 7.15
C GLY A 700 -42.01 41.28 7.01
N ALA A 701 -41.31 40.86 5.96
CA ALA A 701 -40.85 39.45 5.83
C ALA A 701 -39.86 39.10 6.95
N GLY A 702 -40.22 38.13 7.76
CA GLY A 702 -39.35 37.60 8.82
C GLY A 702 -38.17 36.78 8.25
N MET A 703 -37.14 36.60 9.08
CA MET A 703 -35.93 35.85 8.76
C MET A 703 -36.23 34.43 8.24
N LYS A 704 -37.24 33.75 8.78
CA LYS A 704 -37.69 32.40 8.38
C LYS A 704 -38.04 32.32 6.89
N ASN A 705 -38.74 33.31 6.37
CA ASN A 705 -39.14 33.36 4.96
C ASN A 705 -37.93 33.55 4.01
N LEU A 706 -36.93 34.32 4.45
CA LEU A 706 -35.70 34.52 3.69
C LEU A 706 -34.85 33.23 3.65
N TYR A 707 -34.76 32.54 4.78
CA TYR A 707 -34.09 31.24 4.85
C TYR A 707 -34.77 30.20 3.93
N GLN A 708 -36.10 30.06 4.03
CA GLN A 708 -36.82 29.11 3.21
C GLN A 708 -36.61 29.33 1.71
N LEU A 709 -36.61 30.58 1.24
CA LEU A 709 -36.43 30.94 -0.16
C LEU A 709 -35.07 30.53 -0.69
N LEU A 710 -34.01 30.72 0.11
CA LEU A 710 -32.64 30.44 -0.32
C LEU A 710 -32.25 28.96 -0.09
N PHE A 711 -32.61 28.37 1.06
CA PHE A 711 -32.29 26.97 1.37
C PHE A 711 -32.94 25.97 0.42
N LYS A 712 -34.23 26.18 0.07
CA LYS A 712 -34.99 25.22 -0.78
C LYS A 712 -34.24 24.83 -2.06
N LYS A 713 -33.60 25.80 -2.73
CA LYS A 713 -32.87 25.60 -3.97
C LYS A 713 -31.60 24.76 -3.79
N TYR A 714 -30.81 25.07 -2.77
CA TYR A 714 -29.57 24.38 -2.50
C TYR A 714 -29.81 22.97 -1.91
N LEU A 715 -30.84 22.83 -1.08
CA LEU A 715 -31.28 21.56 -0.53
C LEU A 715 -31.78 20.62 -1.63
N ALA A 716 -32.50 21.15 -2.63
CA ALA A 716 -32.95 20.37 -3.78
C ALA A 716 -31.76 19.84 -4.62
N VAL A 717 -30.74 20.69 -4.85
CA VAL A 717 -29.52 20.26 -5.57
C VAL A 717 -28.76 19.20 -4.76
N LEU A 718 -28.60 19.42 -3.45
CA LEU A 718 -27.93 18.47 -2.56
C LEU A 718 -28.65 17.11 -2.55
N GLY A 719 -29.99 17.12 -2.40
CA GLY A 719 -30.81 15.89 -2.41
C GLY A 719 -30.76 15.16 -3.75
N ALA A 720 -30.87 15.89 -4.88
CA ALA A 720 -30.75 15.31 -6.21
C ALA A 720 -29.33 14.69 -6.43
N SER A 721 -28.30 15.39 -5.98
CA SER A 721 -26.91 14.89 -6.07
C SER A 721 -26.71 13.63 -5.23
N PHE A 722 -27.30 13.59 -4.03
CA PHE A 722 -27.27 12.40 -3.18
C PHE A 722 -27.92 11.20 -3.83
N VAL A 723 -29.13 11.36 -4.40
CA VAL A 723 -29.83 10.27 -5.10
C VAL A 723 -29.00 9.69 -6.26
N VAL A 724 -28.24 10.53 -6.97
CA VAL A 724 -27.33 10.07 -8.03
C VAL A 724 -26.07 9.44 -7.48
N ALA A 725 -25.49 9.99 -6.39
CA ALA A 725 -24.24 9.52 -5.81
C ALA A 725 -24.35 8.13 -5.15
N VAL A 726 -25.52 7.81 -4.52
CA VAL A 726 -25.74 6.56 -3.79
C VAL A 726 -25.53 5.33 -4.67
N PRO A 727 -26.19 5.16 -5.83
CA PRO A 727 -26.00 3.97 -6.67
C PRO A 727 -24.57 3.86 -7.21
N ILE A 728 -23.93 4.99 -7.54
CA ILE A 728 -22.53 5.00 -8.02
C ILE A 728 -21.59 4.54 -6.91
N ALA A 729 -21.72 5.10 -5.71
CA ALA A 729 -20.88 4.71 -4.57
C ALA A 729 -21.11 3.24 -4.19
N TYR A 730 -22.36 2.78 -4.17
CA TYR A 730 -22.68 1.37 -3.92
C TYR A 730 -21.99 0.45 -4.94
N TYR A 731 -22.10 0.75 -6.23
CA TYR A 731 -21.49 -0.04 -7.29
C TYR A 731 -19.96 -0.11 -7.15
N LEU A 732 -19.30 1.04 -6.93
CA LEU A 732 -17.85 1.10 -6.78
C LEU A 732 -17.36 0.30 -5.56
N ILE A 733 -18.02 0.45 -4.42
CA ILE A 733 -17.68 -0.28 -3.20
C ILE A 733 -17.92 -1.78 -3.39
N HIS A 734 -19.06 -2.15 -3.98
CA HIS A 734 -19.40 -3.56 -4.24
C HIS A 734 -18.37 -4.23 -5.15
N GLN A 735 -17.97 -3.56 -6.24
CA GLN A 735 -16.97 -4.07 -7.16
C GLN A 735 -15.60 -4.24 -6.49
N TYR A 736 -15.20 -3.27 -5.67
CA TYR A 736 -13.92 -3.34 -4.94
C TYR A 736 -13.88 -4.49 -3.92
N THR A 737 -15.00 -4.76 -3.26
CA THR A 737 -15.09 -5.78 -2.21
C THR A 737 -15.64 -7.13 -2.71
N ALA A 738 -15.74 -7.32 -4.04
CA ALA A 738 -16.33 -8.53 -4.61
C ALA A 738 -15.59 -9.80 -4.12
N ASP A 739 -14.27 -9.75 -4.10
CA ASP A 739 -13.39 -10.88 -3.77
C ASP A 739 -13.09 -11.00 -2.27
N PHE A 740 -13.59 -10.08 -1.43
CA PHE A 740 -13.34 -10.13 -0.01
C PHE A 740 -14.22 -11.18 0.69
N VAL A 741 -13.59 -12.08 1.44
CA VAL A 741 -14.30 -13.05 2.28
C VAL A 741 -14.97 -12.35 3.48
N VAL A 742 -14.19 -11.52 4.20
CA VAL A 742 -14.71 -10.71 5.31
C VAL A 742 -14.87 -9.26 4.83
N LYS A 743 -16.12 -8.83 4.69
CA LYS A 743 -16.48 -7.49 4.23
C LYS A 743 -17.56 -6.84 5.08
N ALA A 744 -17.40 -5.54 5.31
CA ALA A 744 -18.41 -4.77 6.04
C ALA A 744 -19.70 -4.66 5.21
N PRO A 745 -20.87 -4.83 5.82
CA PRO A 745 -22.12 -4.69 5.10
C PRO A 745 -22.33 -3.22 4.65
N ILE A 746 -22.68 -3.05 3.36
CA ILE A 746 -23.00 -1.73 2.79
C ILE A 746 -24.44 -1.38 3.22
N GLY A 747 -24.60 -0.90 4.46
CA GLY A 747 -25.89 -0.55 5.03
C GLY A 747 -26.31 0.90 4.69
N MET A 748 -27.62 1.16 4.71
CA MET A 748 -28.17 2.52 4.50
C MET A 748 -27.64 3.56 5.48
N GLY A 749 -27.19 3.15 6.66
CA GLY A 749 -26.64 4.03 7.70
C GLY A 749 -25.43 4.87 7.22
N ILE A 750 -24.56 4.28 6.38
CA ILE A 750 -23.38 4.98 5.81
C ILE A 750 -23.84 6.15 4.93
N PHE A 751 -24.83 5.89 4.06
CA PHE A 751 -25.36 6.92 3.14
C PHE A 751 -26.09 8.03 3.90
N VAL A 752 -26.89 7.68 4.91
CA VAL A 752 -27.59 8.66 5.75
C VAL A 752 -26.57 9.51 6.53
N LEU A 753 -25.55 8.91 7.10
CA LEU A 753 -24.49 9.63 7.81
C LEU A 753 -23.74 10.58 6.87
N ALA A 754 -23.39 10.13 5.65
CA ALA A 754 -22.76 10.97 4.63
C ALA A 754 -23.66 12.17 4.26
N LEU A 755 -24.98 11.93 4.07
CA LEU A 755 -25.94 12.98 3.79
C LEU A 755 -25.99 14.00 4.94
N LEU A 756 -26.09 13.54 6.18
CA LEU A 756 -26.14 14.40 7.35
C LEU A 756 -24.87 15.25 7.49
N LEU A 757 -23.69 14.65 7.34
CA LEU A 757 -22.41 15.36 7.41
C LEU A 757 -22.32 16.49 6.36
N VAL A 758 -22.55 16.14 5.09
CA VAL A 758 -22.48 17.13 4.00
C VAL A 758 -23.59 18.19 4.12
N ALA A 759 -24.79 17.78 4.53
CA ALA A 759 -25.92 18.69 4.71
C ALA A 759 -25.68 19.68 5.86
N ILE A 760 -25.26 19.22 7.03
CA ILE A 760 -24.99 20.07 8.20
C ILE A 760 -23.95 21.14 7.87
N ILE A 761 -22.82 20.72 7.27
CA ILE A 761 -21.73 21.66 6.95
C ILE A 761 -22.16 22.64 5.86
N SER A 762 -22.83 22.16 4.79
CA SER A 762 -23.32 23.01 3.70
C SER A 762 -24.37 23.98 4.17
N MET A 763 -25.36 23.52 4.97
CA MET A 763 -26.41 24.37 5.50
C MET A 763 -25.88 25.35 6.55
N GLY A 764 -24.90 24.94 7.36
CA GLY A 764 -24.19 25.83 8.27
C GLY A 764 -23.50 27.01 7.55
N THR A 765 -22.83 26.69 6.42
CA THR A 765 -22.18 27.70 5.56
C THR A 765 -23.21 28.70 5.00
N LEU A 766 -24.34 28.20 4.49
CA LEU A 766 -25.44 29.04 3.99
C LEU A 766 -26.08 29.86 5.09
N TYR A 767 -26.35 29.28 6.25
CA TYR A 767 -26.96 29.96 7.41
C TYR A 767 -26.13 31.18 7.81
N TRP A 768 -24.83 31.01 7.97
CA TRP A 768 -23.94 32.11 8.33
C TRP A 768 -23.97 33.25 7.31
N GLN A 769 -24.00 32.96 6.02
CA GLN A 769 -24.07 33.97 4.96
C GLN A 769 -25.40 34.69 4.91
N ILE A 770 -26.50 33.95 5.02
CA ILE A 770 -27.87 34.56 5.00
C ILE A 770 -28.05 35.44 6.21
N ARG A 771 -27.58 35.03 7.41
CA ARG A 771 -27.59 35.83 8.61
C ARG A 771 -26.83 37.16 8.41
N LYS A 772 -25.64 37.09 7.81
CA LYS A 772 -24.86 38.31 7.52
C LYS A 772 -25.57 39.24 6.52
N ALA A 773 -26.19 38.68 5.49
CA ALA A 773 -26.94 39.45 4.50
C ALA A 773 -28.23 40.09 5.06
N ALA A 774 -28.94 39.35 5.91
CA ALA A 774 -30.17 39.80 6.53
C ALA A 774 -29.98 40.90 7.59
N ASN A 775 -28.76 41.01 8.14
CA ASN A 775 -28.41 42.09 9.08
C ASN A 775 -28.02 43.40 8.39
N ILE A 776 -27.98 43.45 7.06
CA ILE A 776 -27.69 44.68 6.31
C ILE A 776 -28.93 45.58 6.38
N ASP A 777 -28.71 46.89 6.66
CA ASP A 777 -29.75 47.89 6.72
C ASP A 777 -30.38 48.12 5.32
N PRO A 778 -31.71 47.93 5.16
CA PRO A 778 -32.40 48.17 3.89
C PRO A 778 -32.20 49.57 3.32
N ALA A 779 -32.05 50.57 4.20
CA ALA A 779 -31.86 51.97 3.79
C ALA A 779 -30.52 52.20 3.08
N THR A 780 -29.47 51.53 3.51
CA THR A 780 -28.14 51.62 2.87
C THR A 780 -28.12 50.96 1.49
N VAL A 781 -28.88 49.87 1.29
CA VAL A 781 -29.00 49.19 0.00
C VAL A 781 -29.77 50.00 -1.03
N MET A 782 -30.78 50.76 -0.60
CA MET A 782 -31.59 51.59 -1.49
C MET A 782 -30.92 52.94 -1.85
N LYS A 783 -29.94 53.41 -1.07
CA LYS A 783 -29.19 54.65 -1.33
C LYS A 783 -27.97 54.50 -2.26
N THR A 784 -27.52 53.31 -2.56
CA THR A 784 -26.32 53.01 -3.37
C THR A 784 -26.63 52.84 -4.85
N GLU A 785 -27.42 53.71 -5.45
CA GLU A 785 -27.51 53.92 -6.90
C GLU A 785 -26.88 55.22 -7.31
#